data_2c181caaf07363904f3740e216077007
#
_entry.id   2c181caaf07363904f3740e216077007
#
_cell.length_a   1.000
_cell.length_b   1.000
_cell.length_c   1.000
_cell.angle_alpha   90.00
_cell.angle_beta   90.00
_cell.angle_gamma   90.00
#
_symmetry.space_group_name_H-M   'P 1'
#
loop_
_entity.id
_entity.type
_entity.pdbx_description
1 polymer ?
#
loop_
_entity_poly.entity_id
_entity_poly.type
_entity_poly.pdbx_seq_one_letter_code
_entity_poly.pdbx_strand_id
1 'polypeptide(L)'
;MTGFLSLRYITITVGLLVGIGTALFFNAGTLFAQITPPFYSIEYRPYKGPWMQLKTSHFRIIYPKGLDSVAYKSGRILEQQYPLAQSLTGGNLKNFPLVITNYSDLSNGFVQSWNFKSEINLAPIKGKALNPRGGDWLEAVLSHEILHATHGNIKGHFLLNSFGLLFGPDLTRSLNFYPPAGIHEGIAVYHEGKNSLSVNHGGRGNYGYFKAKYWANLLSDSPWSIGDGLIPTEYHYPLNRHYIAGYFFTEWLQETYGEGVLKESLLRHYNRFPLGLGVALKGVTASWPNAMAPVYRKWALDNYAIAHRARNKTQIDDVDYINPLNKELDQRRPLWISPTKLLYVERKPHQERGIYLYDTETQLRRLITSDFFVEDYLYAVDLKSKEIIYAAYKRGATSFNEVYSYLYRESFLEGASKKALIPGSKRMFAPSVDSHRNSLWALKNYLNIAQIYEYRNNNWLQCSQFKNTRPIAIAIHPSMKNTYAFLMQKRGFQGVWFVNNINSCSEIMSSLGGAADIGFDNASIIDIQWHPIKSTLLMSVDDRDGVRVVEYDLYNGQAFVKLDAEFAAYEASYSEDGKLFSFVDEQNQKNIIAVVDSSRIAANSFEWPTMNAIEIEKSSNSVLLGNDLLNSSTNWKIDSYTDDRSWWSPRVILPQIIDQSSFGSEDFSELEVGLFMQSTDILQERGYRFLGTLYRNNLWYQMSYSTKKFRPGIDFTFYRRPNYFIFSPEEGASVDLISDERGWSLGTPLSYRFPSLTRFSSISITPLLYVEGLRYIDGSGSFLSDYVVQTKYGLSSFLQLRVQQLTRDIQPRSGFITFISSQKTFKASQGSFTLNNNRYTYRLNDKYAIYADQKMYLPVWKKKNISILANAVILKQSKNLLFSTNNIRSTGFYSPVFPNSSYIGRFSTETIVPIWYADQGFFTVPSSLKAVYLKVFTHRMYDLANKTNIGYPTRTSFGAELNILFNISNITLSAGFGWYYDVLEKKSDFFIGSF
;
A
#
# COMPACT_ATOMS: atom_id res chain seq x y z
N MET A 1 10.76 42.07 14.51
CA MET A 1 9.92 41.50 13.40
C MET A 1 9.60 40.00 13.49
N THR A 2 10.32 39.23 14.26
CA THR A 2 10.12 37.79 14.44
C THR A 2 8.96 37.39 15.37
N GLY A 3 8.53 38.25 16.28
CA GLY A 3 7.39 37.95 17.18
C GLY A 3 6.00 38.08 16.52
N PHE A 4 5.86 38.93 15.51
CA PHE A 4 4.59 39.13 14.80
C PHE A 4 4.24 38.02 13.81
N LEU A 5 5.25 37.33 13.28
CA LEU A 5 5.07 36.17 12.40
C LEU A 5 4.58 34.93 13.17
N SER A 6 5.06 34.74 14.40
CA SER A 6 4.64 33.60 15.23
C SER A 6 3.18 33.71 15.68
N LEU A 7 2.69 34.90 15.99
CA LEU A 7 1.28 35.13 16.37
C LEU A 7 0.31 34.92 15.19
N ARG A 8 0.70 35.37 13.97
CA ARG A 8 -0.07 35.14 12.75
C ARG A 8 -0.15 33.65 12.40
N TYR A 9 0.93 32.90 12.57
CA TYR A 9 0.92 31.46 12.34
C TYR A 9 0.01 30.74 13.36
N ILE A 10 0.06 31.11 14.63
CA ILE A 10 -0.81 30.55 15.65
C ILE A 10 -2.28 30.89 15.37
N THR A 11 -2.58 32.14 14.96
CA THR A 11 -3.95 32.56 14.66
C THR A 11 -4.50 31.86 13.40
N ILE A 12 -3.67 31.71 12.37
CA ILE A 12 -4.05 30.96 11.15
C ILE A 12 -4.22 29.47 11.46
N THR A 13 -3.36 28.89 12.29
CA THR A 13 -3.45 27.47 12.66
C THR A 13 -4.65 27.21 13.56
N VAL A 14 -4.95 28.09 14.52
CA VAL A 14 -6.14 28.00 15.36
C VAL A 14 -7.42 28.29 14.55
N GLY A 15 -7.39 29.26 13.65
CA GLY A 15 -8.49 29.53 12.71
C GLY A 15 -8.74 28.37 11.75
N LEU A 16 -7.68 27.72 11.24
CA LEU A 16 -7.79 26.51 10.43
C LEU A 16 -8.31 25.31 11.26
N LEU A 17 -7.83 25.12 12.47
CA LEU A 17 -8.30 24.07 13.38
C LEU A 17 -9.75 24.28 13.81
N VAL A 18 -10.18 25.52 14.08
CA VAL A 18 -11.56 25.86 14.37
C VAL A 18 -12.41 25.73 13.12
N GLY A 19 -11.94 26.17 11.95
CA GLY A 19 -12.61 26.01 10.66
C GLY A 19 -12.74 24.54 10.25
N ILE A 20 -11.68 23.76 10.43
CA ILE A 20 -11.70 22.32 10.19
C ILE A 20 -12.58 21.62 11.24
N GLY A 21 -12.52 22.01 12.50
CA GLY A 21 -13.37 21.47 13.56
C GLY A 21 -14.86 21.75 13.30
N THR A 22 -15.21 22.95 12.86
CA THR A 22 -16.59 23.29 12.43
C THR A 22 -16.98 22.58 11.15
N ALA A 23 -16.14 22.52 10.15
CA ALA A 23 -16.40 21.76 8.92
C ALA A 23 -16.52 20.25 9.17
N LEU A 24 -15.71 19.71 10.09
CA LEU A 24 -15.82 18.32 10.57
C LEU A 24 -17.13 18.09 11.34
N PHE A 25 -17.60 19.06 12.10
CA PHE A 25 -18.86 18.95 12.83
C PHE A 25 -20.09 19.02 11.89
N PHE A 26 -20.06 19.88 10.86
CA PHE A 26 -21.17 20.05 9.93
C PHE A 26 -21.23 19.03 8.80
N ASN A 27 -20.11 18.35 8.48
CA ASN A 27 -20.06 17.27 7.47
C ASN A 27 -19.79 15.89 8.09
N ALA A 28 -20.12 15.69 9.35
CA ALA A 28 -19.84 14.46 10.09
C ALA A 28 -20.33 13.19 9.37
N GLY A 29 -21.48 13.23 8.69
CA GLY A 29 -22.02 12.08 7.97
C GLY A 29 -21.13 11.58 6.82
N THR A 30 -20.55 12.46 6.03
CA THR A 30 -19.64 12.09 4.92
C THR A 30 -18.23 11.75 5.41
N LEU A 31 -17.76 12.45 6.44
CA LEU A 31 -16.45 12.20 7.05
C LEU A 31 -16.41 10.87 7.80
N PHE A 32 -17.45 10.53 8.54
CA PHE A 32 -17.54 9.23 9.22
C PHE A 32 -17.66 8.06 8.24
N ALA A 33 -18.23 8.26 7.05
CA ALA A 33 -18.20 7.25 6.00
C ALA A 33 -16.78 6.96 5.49
N GLN A 34 -15.86 7.93 5.56
CA GLN A 34 -14.45 7.76 5.21
C GLN A 34 -13.59 7.22 6.37
N ILE A 35 -13.96 7.53 7.61
CA ILE A 35 -13.27 7.07 8.82
C ILE A 35 -13.70 5.65 9.23
N THR A 36 -14.86 5.15 8.74
CA THR A 36 -15.25 3.78 9.03
C THR A 36 -14.22 2.81 8.47
N PRO A 37 -13.57 2.00 9.31
CA PRO A 37 -12.58 1.06 8.85
C PRO A 37 -13.22 0.10 7.84
N PRO A 38 -12.47 -0.33 6.82
CA PRO A 38 -13.00 -1.30 5.88
C PRO A 38 -13.46 -2.52 6.67
N PHE A 39 -14.66 -3.00 6.39
CA PHE A 39 -15.22 -4.18 7.05
C PHE A 39 -14.29 -5.38 6.92
N TYR A 40 -13.53 -5.42 5.82
CA TYR A 40 -12.52 -6.41 5.53
C TYR A 40 -11.22 -5.75 5.09
N SER A 41 -10.12 -6.12 5.71
CA SER A 41 -8.79 -5.76 5.23
C SER A 41 -8.42 -6.55 3.98
N ILE A 42 -7.35 -6.13 3.32
CA ILE A 42 -6.75 -6.90 2.22
C ILE A 42 -6.08 -8.14 2.84
N GLU A 43 -6.64 -9.31 2.57
CA GLU A 43 -6.18 -10.57 3.12
C GLU A 43 -5.57 -11.45 2.04
N TYR A 44 -4.36 -11.94 2.32
CA TYR A 44 -3.62 -12.85 1.45
C TYR A 44 -3.78 -14.30 1.91
N ARG A 45 -5.00 -14.74 2.21
CA ARG A 45 -5.25 -16.09 2.74
C ARG A 45 -6.56 -16.69 2.23
N PRO A 46 -6.63 -18.04 2.16
CA PRO A 46 -7.84 -18.74 1.75
C PRO A 46 -8.90 -18.70 2.86
N TYR A 47 -10.17 -18.83 2.48
CA TYR A 47 -11.32 -18.91 3.42
C TYR A 47 -11.33 -20.20 4.25
N LYS A 48 -10.73 -21.27 3.78
CA LYS A 48 -10.73 -22.55 4.44
C LYS A 48 -9.31 -23.05 4.61
N GLY A 49 -8.98 -23.42 5.81
CA GLY A 49 -7.77 -24.14 6.17
C GLY A 49 -7.79 -24.44 7.66
N PRO A 50 -7.19 -25.54 8.09
CA PRO A 50 -6.99 -25.78 9.50
C PRO A 50 -5.98 -24.76 10.01
N TRP A 51 -6.46 -23.81 10.81
CA TRP A 51 -5.62 -22.86 11.52
C TRP A 51 -5.23 -23.42 12.87
N MET A 52 -3.96 -23.22 13.23
CA MET A 52 -3.36 -23.56 14.51
C MET A 52 -3.02 -22.29 15.27
N GLN A 53 -2.84 -22.39 16.57
CA GLN A 53 -2.37 -21.31 17.43
C GLN A 53 -1.33 -21.80 18.43
N LEU A 54 -0.34 -20.93 18.66
CA LEU A 54 0.66 -21.03 19.69
C LEU A 54 0.50 -19.85 20.63
N LYS A 55 0.41 -20.07 21.95
CA LYS A 55 0.34 -19.01 22.96
C LYS A 55 1.65 -18.93 23.70
N THR A 56 2.21 -17.72 23.77
CA THR A 56 3.37 -17.36 24.58
C THR A 56 2.96 -16.46 25.73
N SER A 57 3.90 -15.85 26.45
CA SER A 57 3.60 -14.94 27.56
C SER A 57 2.83 -13.69 27.12
N HIS A 58 3.21 -13.12 25.97
CA HIS A 58 2.66 -11.85 25.47
C HIS A 58 1.91 -11.97 24.14
N PHE A 59 2.14 -13.08 23.39
CA PHE A 59 1.65 -13.22 22.03
C PHE A 59 0.76 -14.43 21.81
N ARG A 60 -0.11 -14.33 20.82
CA ARG A 60 -0.91 -15.43 20.26
C ARG A 60 -0.61 -15.55 18.78
N ILE A 61 0.14 -16.55 18.39
CA ILE A 61 0.58 -16.75 17.01
C ILE A 61 -0.41 -17.69 16.33
N ILE A 62 -1.03 -17.22 15.25
CA ILE A 62 -2.06 -17.92 14.49
C ILE A 62 -1.49 -18.22 13.10
N TYR A 63 -1.55 -19.48 12.67
CA TYR A 63 -0.86 -19.92 11.46
C TYR A 63 -1.54 -21.15 10.82
N PRO A 64 -1.35 -21.40 9.51
CA PRO A 64 -1.84 -22.59 8.84
C PRO A 64 -1.15 -23.85 9.39
N LYS A 65 -1.90 -24.95 9.52
CA LYS A 65 -1.36 -26.26 9.93
C LYS A 65 -0.11 -26.65 9.14
N GLY A 66 0.91 -27.14 9.82
CA GLY A 66 2.20 -27.53 9.24
C GLY A 66 3.30 -26.48 9.31
N LEU A 67 3.03 -25.32 9.93
CA LEU A 67 4.03 -24.25 10.15
C LEU A 67 4.45 -24.14 11.62
N ASP A 68 4.38 -25.24 12.39
CA ASP A 68 4.65 -25.26 13.83
C ASP A 68 6.05 -24.72 14.17
N SER A 69 7.08 -25.15 13.43
CA SER A 69 8.46 -24.68 13.61
C SER A 69 8.62 -23.18 13.38
N VAL A 70 7.92 -22.64 12.39
CA VAL A 70 7.91 -21.19 12.10
C VAL A 70 7.21 -20.45 13.23
N ALA A 71 6.10 -20.97 13.74
CA ALA A 71 5.37 -20.36 14.85
C ALA A 71 6.23 -20.33 16.14
N TYR A 72 6.92 -21.43 16.48
CA TYR A 72 7.86 -21.45 17.60
C TYR A 72 9.00 -20.44 17.44
N LYS A 73 9.62 -20.40 16.25
CA LYS A 73 10.67 -19.40 15.95
C LYS A 73 10.13 -17.98 16.10
N SER A 74 8.95 -17.71 15.59
CA SER A 74 8.31 -16.37 15.71
C SER A 74 8.04 -16.00 17.16
N GLY A 75 7.55 -16.94 17.97
CA GLY A 75 7.31 -16.73 19.40
C GLY A 75 8.57 -16.35 20.16
N ARG A 76 9.69 -17.03 19.88
CA ARG A 76 10.98 -16.74 20.51
C ARG A 76 11.50 -15.36 20.12
N ILE A 77 11.51 -15.02 18.83
CA ILE A 77 11.91 -13.69 18.35
C ILE A 77 11.08 -12.61 19.05
N LEU A 78 9.77 -12.75 19.06
CA LEU A 78 8.89 -11.76 19.67
C LEU A 78 9.09 -11.59 21.17
N GLU A 79 9.18 -12.69 21.94
CA GLU A 79 9.42 -12.61 23.39
C GLU A 79 10.80 -12.02 23.73
N GLN A 80 11.80 -12.26 22.90
CA GLN A 80 13.14 -11.68 23.06
C GLN A 80 13.18 -10.19 22.73
N GLN A 81 12.47 -9.76 21.66
CA GLN A 81 12.44 -8.37 21.20
C GLN A 81 11.47 -7.49 22.02
N TYR A 82 10.49 -8.09 22.69
CA TYR A 82 9.44 -7.35 23.37
C TYR A 82 9.95 -6.40 24.47
N PRO A 83 10.85 -6.78 25.39
CA PRO A 83 11.34 -5.87 26.41
C PRO A 83 12.03 -4.63 25.82
N LEU A 84 12.78 -4.81 24.74
CA LEU A 84 13.48 -3.73 24.05
C LEU A 84 12.50 -2.78 23.34
N ALA A 85 11.52 -3.34 22.64
CA ALA A 85 10.46 -2.55 21.99
C ALA A 85 9.64 -1.75 23.01
N GLN A 86 9.31 -2.37 24.16
CA GLN A 86 8.61 -1.74 25.26
C GLN A 86 9.44 -0.60 25.89
N SER A 87 10.75 -0.78 26.03
CA SER A 87 11.63 0.28 26.57
C SER A 87 11.63 1.52 25.69
N LEU A 88 11.58 1.36 24.35
CA LEU A 88 11.59 2.47 23.40
C LEU A 88 10.23 3.19 23.29
N THR A 89 9.13 2.47 23.39
CA THR A 89 7.80 3.04 23.14
C THR A 89 6.95 3.24 24.40
N GLY A 90 7.15 2.40 25.42
CA GLY A 90 6.36 2.38 26.65
C GLY A 90 5.04 1.60 26.58
N GLY A 91 4.69 1.02 25.45
CA GLY A 91 3.43 0.27 25.29
C GLY A 91 3.52 -1.18 25.75
N ASN A 92 2.46 -1.66 26.40
CA ASN A 92 2.36 -3.03 26.93
C ASN A 92 1.51 -3.92 26.00
N LEU A 93 1.99 -5.13 25.72
CA LEU A 93 1.25 -6.15 24.97
C LEU A 93 0.80 -7.29 25.90
N LYS A 94 -0.38 -7.82 25.65
CA LYS A 94 -0.92 -9.02 26.31
C LYS A 94 -1.76 -9.79 25.31
N ASN A 95 -1.42 -11.06 25.09
CA ASN A 95 -2.12 -11.94 24.15
C ASN A 95 -2.27 -11.30 22.75
N PHE A 96 -1.24 -10.55 22.30
CA PHE A 96 -1.26 -9.82 21.03
C PHE A 96 -1.25 -10.82 19.85
N PRO A 97 -2.23 -10.72 18.91
CA PRO A 97 -2.34 -11.66 17.82
C PRO A 97 -1.34 -11.36 16.71
N LEU A 98 -0.56 -12.37 16.35
CA LEU A 98 0.25 -12.43 15.13
C LEU A 98 -0.36 -13.48 14.19
N VAL A 99 -0.71 -13.09 12.98
CA VAL A 99 -1.18 -14.00 11.93
C VAL A 99 -0.06 -14.23 10.93
N ILE A 100 0.35 -15.48 10.75
CA ILE A 100 1.37 -15.87 9.78
C ILE A 100 0.69 -16.51 8.58
N THR A 101 1.07 -16.11 7.37
CA THR A 101 0.55 -16.63 6.10
C THR A 101 1.67 -17.00 5.14
N ASN A 102 1.38 -17.90 4.18
CA ASN A 102 2.29 -18.26 3.10
C ASN A 102 1.60 -18.31 1.74
N TYR A 103 0.51 -17.57 1.60
CA TYR A 103 -0.33 -17.55 0.40
C TYR A 103 0.00 -16.40 -0.56
N SER A 104 1.12 -15.71 -0.32
CA SER A 104 1.60 -14.65 -1.20
C SER A 104 3.13 -14.69 -1.31
N ASP A 105 3.65 -14.31 -2.48
CA ASP A 105 5.09 -14.08 -2.70
C ASP A 105 5.47 -12.61 -2.53
N LEU A 106 4.51 -11.72 -2.27
CA LEU A 106 4.79 -10.37 -1.81
C LEU A 106 5.29 -10.42 -0.37
N SER A 107 6.54 -10.03 -0.17
CA SER A 107 7.11 -9.89 1.17
C SER A 107 6.45 -8.71 1.85
N ASN A 108 5.73 -8.94 2.95
CA ASN A 108 5.07 -7.90 3.71
C ASN A 108 4.83 -8.33 5.15
N GLY A 109 4.93 -7.36 6.06
CA GLY A 109 4.44 -7.41 7.42
C GLY A 109 3.73 -6.10 7.73
N PHE A 110 2.76 -6.11 8.61
CA PHE A 110 2.09 -4.90 9.07
C PHE A 110 1.39 -5.09 10.42
N VAL A 111 1.25 -4.02 11.18
CA VAL A 111 0.37 -3.92 12.33
C VAL A 111 -0.84 -3.06 11.98
N GLN A 112 -2.02 -3.56 12.28
CA GLN A 112 -3.26 -2.81 12.13
C GLN A 112 -3.67 -2.18 13.47
N SER A 113 -3.99 -0.89 13.48
CA SER A 113 -4.64 -0.23 14.63
C SER A 113 -6.09 -0.68 14.79
N TRP A 114 -6.78 -0.87 13.66
CA TRP A 114 -8.12 -1.42 13.59
C TRP A 114 -8.06 -2.95 13.55
N ASN A 115 -8.82 -3.63 14.41
CA ASN A 115 -8.68 -5.07 14.66
C ASN A 115 -7.25 -5.45 15.06
N PHE A 116 -6.72 -4.79 16.05
CA PHE A 116 -5.34 -4.75 16.51
C PHE A 116 -4.64 -6.11 16.49
N LYS A 117 -3.82 -6.30 15.47
CA LYS A 117 -3.03 -7.51 15.21
C LYS A 117 -1.82 -7.19 14.33
N SER A 118 -0.87 -8.09 14.26
CA SER A 118 0.13 -8.15 13.20
C SER A 118 -0.20 -9.27 12.21
N GLU A 119 0.12 -9.06 10.93
CA GLU A 119 0.03 -10.10 9.90
C GLU A 119 1.30 -10.10 9.05
N ILE A 120 1.86 -11.31 8.81
CA ILE A 120 3.14 -11.48 8.12
C ILE A 120 3.03 -12.55 7.06
N ASN A 121 3.54 -12.23 5.85
CA ASN A 121 3.72 -13.19 4.78
C ASN A 121 5.11 -13.83 4.85
N LEU A 122 5.15 -15.17 4.80
CA LEU A 122 6.39 -15.95 4.79
C LEU A 122 7.08 -15.97 3.42
N ALA A 123 7.06 -14.89 2.68
CA ALA A 123 7.80 -14.79 1.45
C ALA A 123 9.15 -14.13 1.74
N PRO A 124 10.28 -14.74 1.35
CA PRO A 124 11.58 -14.09 1.53
C PRO A 124 11.60 -12.76 0.81
N ILE A 125 12.18 -11.79 1.46
CA ILE A 125 12.29 -10.45 0.90
C ILE A 125 13.17 -10.46 -0.36
N LYS A 126 12.77 -9.73 -1.37
CA LYS A 126 13.39 -9.67 -2.69
C LYS A 126 13.73 -8.23 -3.07
N GLY A 127 14.22 -7.45 -2.20
CA GLY A 127 14.53 -6.07 -2.55
C GLY A 127 15.60 -5.48 -1.67
N LYS A 128 16.61 -4.88 -2.30
CA LYS A 128 17.72 -4.19 -1.61
C LYS A 128 17.21 -3.10 -0.66
N ALA A 129 16.15 -2.40 -1.07
CA ALA A 129 15.57 -1.32 -0.29
C ALA A 129 15.03 -1.76 1.08
N LEU A 130 14.70 -3.04 1.23
CA LEU A 130 14.10 -3.57 2.44
C LEU A 130 15.07 -4.41 3.30
N ASN A 131 15.98 -5.15 2.68
CA ASN A 131 16.96 -5.95 3.41
C ASN A 131 18.21 -6.25 2.55
N PRO A 132 19.06 -5.28 2.26
CA PRO A 132 20.24 -5.49 1.42
C PRO A 132 21.27 -6.39 2.07
N ARG A 133 21.34 -6.45 3.39
CA ARG A 133 22.34 -7.25 4.11
C ARG A 133 21.91 -8.68 4.42
N GLY A 134 20.74 -9.08 3.94
CA GLY A 134 20.38 -10.47 3.93
C GLY A 134 20.15 -11.12 5.29
N GLY A 135 19.68 -10.39 6.30
CA GLY A 135 19.22 -10.95 7.56
C GLY A 135 18.07 -11.95 7.36
N ASP A 136 17.78 -12.77 8.36
CA ASP A 136 16.59 -13.63 8.33
C ASP A 136 15.34 -12.75 8.21
N TRP A 137 14.51 -13.00 7.20
CA TRP A 137 13.32 -12.19 6.95
C TRP A 137 12.37 -12.18 8.14
N LEU A 138 12.15 -13.34 8.74
CA LEU A 138 11.22 -13.47 9.85
C LEU A 138 11.70 -12.68 11.07
N GLU A 139 13.01 -12.72 11.36
CA GLU A 139 13.62 -11.91 12.41
C GLU A 139 13.47 -10.42 12.12
N ALA A 140 13.85 -9.98 10.93
CA ALA A 140 13.80 -8.57 10.55
C ALA A 140 12.38 -8.00 10.64
N VAL A 141 11.39 -8.69 10.07
CA VAL A 141 10.01 -8.21 10.07
C VAL A 141 9.38 -8.26 11.45
N LEU A 142 9.62 -9.30 12.26
CA LEU A 142 9.06 -9.37 13.60
C LEU A 142 9.67 -8.33 14.54
N SER A 143 10.97 -8.06 14.42
CA SER A 143 11.65 -6.99 15.16
C SER A 143 11.12 -5.60 14.76
N HIS A 144 10.72 -5.41 13.52
CA HIS A 144 10.09 -4.19 13.03
C HIS A 144 8.64 -4.04 13.55
N GLU A 145 7.80 -5.05 13.31
CA GLU A 145 6.37 -5.00 13.59
C GLU A 145 6.05 -4.93 15.10
N ILE A 146 6.93 -5.48 15.95
CA ILE A 146 6.73 -5.41 17.40
C ILE A 146 6.78 -3.97 17.92
N LEU A 147 7.57 -3.09 17.26
CA LEU A 147 7.62 -1.66 17.58
C LEU A 147 6.29 -0.99 17.29
N HIS A 148 5.69 -1.27 16.14
CA HIS A 148 4.36 -0.76 15.81
C HIS A 148 3.30 -1.28 16.79
N ALA A 149 3.40 -2.55 17.20
CA ALA A 149 2.47 -3.12 18.16
C ALA A 149 2.58 -2.46 19.54
N THR A 150 3.79 -2.29 20.06
CA THR A 150 4.01 -1.61 21.34
C THR A 150 3.64 -0.12 21.23
N HIS A 151 4.04 0.57 20.17
CA HIS A 151 3.67 1.96 19.92
C HIS A 151 2.15 2.15 19.87
N GLY A 152 1.43 1.32 19.11
CA GLY A 152 -0.03 1.38 19.02
C GLY A 152 -0.77 1.10 20.33
N ASN A 153 -0.09 0.56 21.35
CA ASN A 153 -0.70 0.21 22.63
C ASN A 153 -0.16 1.02 23.82
N ILE A 154 0.38 2.21 23.55
CA ILE A 154 0.73 3.18 24.60
C ILE A 154 -0.56 3.58 25.34
N LYS A 155 -0.50 3.62 26.66
CA LYS A 155 -1.61 4.05 27.53
C LYS A 155 -1.28 5.39 28.17
N GLY A 156 -2.23 6.33 28.10
CA GLY A 156 -2.10 7.65 28.69
C GLY A 156 -2.80 7.80 30.04
N HIS A 157 -3.21 9.02 30.35
CA HIS A 157 -4.00 9.33 31.56
C HIS A 157 -5.33 8.59 31.59
N PHE A 158 -5.91 8.54 32.80
CA PHE A 158 -7.22 7.94 33.03
C PHE A 158 -8.30 8.44 32.05
N LEU A 159 -8.37 9.74 31.75
CA LEU A 159 -9.37 10.31 30.85
C LEU A 159 -9.27 9.73 29.43
N LEU A 160 -8.07 9.66 28.85
CA LEU A 160 -7.86 9.10 27.52
C LEU A 160 -8.11 7.59 27.47
N ASN A 161 -7.75 6.89 28.55
CA ASN A 161 -8.07 5.46 28.65
C ASN A 161 -9.58 5.24 28.75
N SER A 162 -10.31 6.17 29.38
CA SER A 162 -11.78 6.13 29.44
C SER A 162 -12.44 6.38 28.08
N PHE A 163 -11.79 7.11 27.18
CA PHE A 163 -12.21 7.19 25.78
C PHE A 163 -12.28 5.81 25.11
N GLY A 164 -11.40 4.89 25.49
CA GLY A 164 -11.44 3.51 24.99
C GLY A 164 -12.70 2.74 25.40
N LEU A 165 -13.31 3.08 26.51
CA LEU A 165 -14.59 2.51 26.93
C LEU A 165 -15.76 3.11 26.12
N LEU A 166 -15.69 4.40 25.80
CA LEU A 166 -16.74 5.13 25.09
C LEU A 166 -16.69 4.93 23.58
N PHE A 167 -15.48 4.90 22.99
CA PHE A 167 -15.28 4.89 21.53
C PHE A 167 -14.68 3.59 21.00
N GLY A 168 -14.44 2.64 21.89
CA GLY A 168 -13.80 1.36 21.55
C GLY A 168 -12.28 1.43 21.55
N PRO A 169 -11.62 0.28 21.79
CA PRO A 169 -10.17 0.23 21.96
C PRO A 169 -9.39 0.54 20.68
N ASP A 170 -9.94 0.30 19.50
CA ASP A 170 -9.22 0.47 18.26
C ASP A 170 -9.13 1.95 17.85
N LEU A 171 -10.14 2.76 18.16
CA LEU A 171 -10.07 4.20 17.95
C LEU A 171 -8.98 4.85 18.82
N THR A 172 -8.93 4.51 20.10
CA THR A 172 -7.89 5.06 20.99
C THR A 172 -6.49 4.65 20.59
N ARG A 173 -6.32 3.42 20.07
CA ARG A 173 -5.03 2.98 19.51
C ARG A 173 -4.64 3.78 18.26
N SER A 174 -5.59 4.14 17.41
CA SER A 174 -5.31 4.93 16.21
C SER A 174 -4.78 6.33 16.54
N LEU A 175 -5.06 6.88 17.72
CA LEU A 175 -4.49 8.14 18.18
C LEU A 175 -2.97 8.06 18.36
N ASN A 176 -2.42 6.89 18.70
CA ASN A 176 -0.98 6.68 18.79
C ASN A 176 -0.30 6.79 17.41
N PHE A 177 -1.03 6.50 16.33
CA PHE A 177 -0.54 6.61 14.94
C PHE A 177 -0.84 7.98 14.30
N TYR A 178 -1.25 8.98 15.10
CA TYR A 178 -1.46 10.34 14.62
C TYR A 178 -0.14 11.06 14.21
N PRO A 179 1.04 10.84 14.85
CA PRO A 179 2.30 11.39 14.36
C PRO A 179 2.60 11.01 12.91
N PRO A 180 3.49 11.76 12.21
CA PRO A 180 3.89 11.42 10.86
C PRO A 180 4.40 9.98 10.75
N ALA A 181 4.10 9.30 9.63
CA ALA A 181 4.50 7.90 9.43
C ALA A 181 6.01 7.67 9.59
N GLY A 182 6.85 8.64 9.23
CA GLY A 182 8.29 8.57 9.42
C GLY A 182 8.74 8.45 10.88
N ILE A 183 7.92 8.85 11.84
CA ILE A 183 8.22 8.61 13.26
C ILE A 183 8.01 7.14 13.60
N HIS A 184 6.90 6.54 13.16
CA HIS A 184 6.60 5.13 13.42
C HIS A 184 7.63 4.23 12.76
N GLU A 185 7.88 4.47 11.47
CA GLU A 185 8.81 3.70 10.66
C GLU A 185 10.27 3.94 11.09
N GLY A 186 10.61 5.19 11.42
CA GLY A 186 11.95 5.55 11.87
C GLY A 186 12.35 4.87 13.17
N ILE A 187 11.46 4.81 14.17
CA ILE A 187 11.70 4.10 15.43
C ILE A 187 11.88 2.59 15.17
N ALA A 188 11.05 2.02 14.27
CA ALA A 188 11.13 0.60 13.93
C ALA A 188 12.46 0.28 13.22
N VAL A 189 12.88 1.09 12.23
CA VAL A 189 14.18 0.92 11.55
C VAL A 189 15.37 1.14 12.50
N TYR A 190 15.26 2.08 13.43
CA TYR A 190 16.29 2.30 14.46
C TYR A 190 16.46 1.06 15.36
N HIS A 191 15.35 0.49 15.79
CA HIS A 191 15.35 -0.74 16.59
C HIS A 191 15.98 -1.93 15.85
N GLU A 192 15.65 -2.12 14.56
CA GLU A 192 16.28 -3.15 13.72
C GLU A 192 17.83 -3.07 13.79
N GLY A 193 18.38 -1.85 13.79
CA GLY A 193 19.81 -1.60 13.77
C GLY A 193 20.52 -1.82 15.11
N LYS A 194 19.85 -1.46 16.20
CA LYS A 194 20.46 -1.54 17.54
C LYS A 194 20.26 -2.90 18.20
N ASN A 195 19.17 -3.58 17.90
CA ASN A 195 18.72 -4.77 18.63
C ASN A 195 18.56 -6.01 17.73
N SER A 196 19.21 -6.02 16.56
CA SER A 196 19.25 -7.19 15.70
C SER A 196 19.89 -8.37 16.42
N LEU A 197 19.26 -9.55 16.32
CA LEU A 197 19.85 -10.81 16.79
C LEU A 197 21.05 -11.23 15.94
N SER A 198 21.15 -10.69 14.73
CA SER A 198 22.27 -10.88 13.79
C SER A 198 23.36 -9.83 14.08
N VAL A 199 24.24 -10.12 15.00
CA VAL A 199 25.23 -9.21 15.61
C VAL A 199 26.08 -8.40 14.61
N ASN A 200 26.30 -8.89 13.39
CA ASN A 200 27.22 -8.24 12.44
C ASN A 200 26.51 -7.53 11.28
N HIS A 201 25.21 -7.63 11.13
CA HIS A 201 24.54 -7.18 9.92
C HIS A 201 23.49 -6.09 10.11
N GLY A 202 23.28 -5.59 11.32
CA GLY A 202 22.44 -4.43 11.68
C GLY A 202 21.20 -4.21 10.80
N GLY A 203 20.21 -3.48 11.28
CA GLY A 203 19.03 -3.15 10.49
C GLY A 203 19.29 -2.20 9.31
N ARG A 204 18.25 -1.91 8.57
CA ARG A 204 18.30 -1.08 7.33
C ARG A 204 19.02 0.25 7.50
N GLY A 205 18.90 0.89 8.66
CA GLY A 205 19.58 2.15 8.95
C GLY A 205 21.11 2.10 8.85
N ASN A 206 21.71 0.92 9.04
CA ASN A 206 23.15 0.72 8.94
C ASN A 206 23.64 0.40 7.52
N TYR A 207 22.75 0.38 6.52
CA TYR A 207 23.12 0.06 5.16
C TYR A 207 23.64 1.27 4.40
N GLY A 208 24.76 1.10 3.69
CA GLY A 208 25.28 2.11 2.80
C GLY A 208 24.28 2.49 1.69
N TYR A 209 23.55 1.51 1.16
CA TYR A 209 22.46 1.73 0.20
C TYR A 209 21.34 2.64 0.76
N PHE A 210 21.02 2.50 2.05
CA PHE A 210 20.00 3.31 2.71
C PHE A 210 20.51 4.72 3.03
N LYS A 211 21.73 4.82 3.55
CA LYS A 211 22.40 6.08 3.87
C LYS A 211 22.68 6.93 2.64
N ALA A 212 23.11 6.30 1.54
CA ALA A 212 23.42 6.99 0.29
C ALA A 212 22.26 7.86 -0.20
N LYS A 213 21.03 7.36 -0.12
CA LYS A 213 19.81 8.11 -0.50
C LYS A 213 19.57 9.35 0.39
N TYR A 214 19.83 9.22 1.69
CA TYR A 214 19.70 10.35 2.59
C TYR A 214 20.77 11.41 2.32
N TRP A 215 22.03 11.00 2.15
CA TRP A 215 23.13 11.92 1.89
C TRP A 215 23.01 12.59 0.52
N ALA A 216 22.58 11.85 -0.51
CA ALA A 216 22.32 12.44 -1.82
C ALA A 216 21.21 13.50 -1.77
N ASN A 217 20.21 13.33 -0.91
CA ASN A 217 19.22 14.37 -0.66
C ASN A 217 19.77 15.52 0.19
N LEU A 218 20.50 15.24 1.27
CA LEU A 218 21.05 16.24 2.17
C LEU A 218 21.95 17.26 1.45
N LEU A 219 22.70 16.80 0.44
CA LEU A 219 23.62 17.61 -0.38
C LEU A 219 22.95 18.20 -1.64
N SER A 220 21.66 17.97 -1.83
CA SER A 220 20.94 18.52 -2.97
C SER A 220 20.61 20.01 -2.85
N ASP A 221 20.22 20.63 -3.95
CA ASP A 221 19.77 22.03 -3.99
C ASP A 221 18.51 22.29 -3.15
N SER A 222 17.69 21.25 -2.94
CA SER A 222 16.42 21.33 -2.20
C SER A 222 16.25 20.12 -1.28
N PRO A 223 17.01 20.04 -0.18
CA PRO A 223 16.93 18.93 0.76
C PRO A 223 15.59 18.93 1.50
N TRP A 224 15.12 17.73 1.85
CA TRP A 224 13.88 17.59 2.61
C TRP A 224 13.92 18.37 3.92
N SER A 225 12.88 19.11 4.21
CA SER A 225 12.62 19.57 5.57
C SER A 225 12.33 18.35 6.48
N ILE A 226 12.35 18.53 7.81
CA ILE A 226 11.94 17.47 8.74
C ILE A 226 10.52 16.99 8.40
N GLY A 227 9.61 17.90 8.12
CA GLY A 227 8.24 17.56 7.73
C GLY A 227 8.15 16.74 6.44
N ASP A 228 8.84 17.18 5.39
CA ASP A 228 8.84 16.48 4.09
C ASP A 228 9.45 15.08 4.20
N GLY A 229 10.54 14.96 4.98
CA GLY A 229 11.21 13.67 5.18
C GLY A 229 10.34 12.67 5.92
N LEU A 230 9.52 13.12 6.89
CA LEU A 230 8.74 12.25 7.75
C LEU A 230 7.37 11.83 7.20
N ILE A 231 6.90 12.40 6.08
CA ILE A 231 5.65 11.97 5.46
C ILE A 231 5.89 10.93 4.35
N PRO A 232 4.96 9.97 4.17
CA PRO A 232 4.95 9.12 2.98
C PRO A 232 4.82 9.96 1.72
N THR A 233 5.55 9.59 0.68
CA THR A 233 5.40 10.19 -0.64
C THR A 233 4.91 9.14 -1.65
N GLU A 234 4.05 9.58 -2.56
CA GLU A 234 3.61 8.79 -3.71
C GLU A 234 4.08 9.42 -5.03
N TYR A 235 4.50 10.69 -4.99
CA TYR A 235 4.72 11.51 -6.16
C TYR A 235 6.19 11.71 -6.50
N HIS A 236 7.09 11.61 -5.53
CA HIS A 236 8.51 11.87 -5.68
C HIS A 236 9.37 10.71 -5.18
N TYR A 237 10.53 10.48 -5.80
CA TYR A 237 11.51 9.51 -5.32
C TYR A 237 12.42 10.10 -4.23
N PRO A 238 12.94 9.26 -3.35
CA PRO A 238 12.61 7.85 -3.14
C PRO A 238 11.26 7.67 -2.41
N LEU A 239 10.45 6.69 -2.84
CA LEU A 239 9.11 6.47 -2.28
C LEU A 239 9.14 6.03 -0.80
N ASN A 240 10.26 5.53 -0.34
CA ASN A 240 10.49 5.12 1.05
C ASN A 240 11.21 6.21 1.88
N ARG A 241 11.15 7.49 1.47
CA ARG A 241 11.85 8.58 2.15
C ARG A 241 11.52 8.68 3.65
N HIS A 242 10.28 8.38 4.04
CA HIS A 242 9.84 8.45 5.43
C HIS A 242 10.49 7.38 6.33
N TYR A 243 10.87 6.21 5.79
CA TYR A 243 11.71 5.24 6.49
C TYR A 243 13.11 5.78 6.68
N ILE A 244 13.68 6.37 5.60
CA ILE A 244 15.05 6.87 5.58
C ILE A 244 15.21 8.07 6.51
N ALA A 245 14.44 9.13 6.29
CA ALA A 245 14.50 10.33 7.11
C ALA A 245 14.04 10.08 8.55
N GLY A 246 13.06 9.20 8.73
CA GLY A 246 12.59 8.79 10.05
C GLY A 246 13.68 8.11 10.88
N TYR A 247 14.45 7.21 10.26
CA TYR A 247 15.61 6.59 10.93
C TYR A 247 16.63 7.62 11.40
N PHE A 248 17.12 8.50 10.51
CA PHE A 248 18.13 9.50 10.87
C PHE A 248 17.62 10.50 11.91
N PHE A 249 16.35 10.90 11.81
CA PHE A 249 15.75 11.79 12.80
C PHE A 249 15.63 11.11 14.18
N THR A 250 15.26 9.82 14.20
CA THR A 250 15.20 9.03 15.43
C THR A 250 16.58 8.85 16.06
N GLU A 251 17.59 8.49 15.26
CA GLU A 251 18.97 8.32 15.70
C GLU A 251 19.52 9.62 16.30
N TRP A 252 19.34 10.75 15.59
CA TRP A 252 19.73 12.06 16.09
C TRP A 252 19.06 12.44 17.41
N LEU A 253 17.75 12.20 17.55
CA LEU A 253 17.03 12.48 18.79
C LEU A 253 17.59 11.68 19.97
N GLN A 254 17.88 10.41 19.78
CA GLN A 254 18.43 9.53 20.81
C GLN A 254 19.86 9.91 21.20
N GLU A 255 20.70 10.24 20.22
CA GLU A 255 22.07 10.67 20.47
C GLU A 255 22.15 12.05 21.13
N THR A 256 21.29 12.98 20.75
CA THR A 256 21.33 14.36 21.22
C THR A 256 20.65 14.55 22.59
N TYR A 257 19.53 13.86 22.83
CA TYR A 257 18.68 14.10 24.01
C TYR A 257 18.55 12.86 24.91
N GLY A 258 19.21 11.76 24.57
CA GLY A 258 19.23 10.52 25.38
C GLY A 258 18.14 9.51 25.03
N GLU A 259 18.36 8.30 25.52
CA GLU A 259 17.52 7.12 25.13
C GLU A 259 16.05 7.21 25.55
N GLY A 260 15.68 8.02 26.52
CA GLY A 260 14.30 8.19 26.98
C GLY A 260 13.45 9.15 26.16
N VAL A 261 14.08 9.96 25.28
CA VAL A 261 13.41 11.08 24.58
C VAL A 261 12.19 10.65 23.75
N LEU A 262 12.28 9.55 23.06
CA LEU A 262 11.18 9.04 22.23
C LEU A 262 10.00 8.57 23.05
N LYS A 263 10.23 7.72 24.03
CA LYS A 263 9.20 7.19 24.92
C LYS A 263 8.44 8.33 25.61
N GLU A 264 9.17 9.29 26.17
CA GLU A 264 8.57 10.43 26.86
C GLU A 264 7.79 11.33 25.88
N SER A 265 8.31 11.55 24.68
CA SER A 265 7.65 12.36 23.65
C SER A 265 6.37 11.69 23.13
N LEU A 266 6.39 10.38 22.90
CA LEU A 266 5.20 9.63 22.48
C LEU A 266 4.12 9.63 23.56
N LEU A 267 4.50 9.42 24.82
CA LEU A 267 3.57 9.46 25.94
C LEU A 267 2.96 10.86 26.13
N ARG A 268 3.78 11.91 26.04
CA ARG A 268 3.30 13.32 26.10
C ARG A 268 2.43 13.66 24.91
N HIS A 269 2.76 13.19 23.70
CA HIS A 269 1.94 13.35 22.51
C HIS A 269 0.55 12.75 22.73
N TYR A 270 0.49 11.49 23.16
CA TYR A 270 -0.79 10.79 23.42
C TYR A 270 -1.63 11.54 24.48
N ASN A 271 -1.00 11.94 25.58
CA ASN A 271 -1.68 12.64 26.68
C ASN A 271 -2.16 14.06 26.32
N ARG A 272 -1.61 14.66 25.27
CA ARG A 272 -1.94 16.03 24.83
C ARG A 272 -2.57 16.07 23.44
N PHE A 273 -3.11 14.94 22.99
CA PHE A 273 -3.85 14.92 21.72
C PHE A 273 -4.94 16.01 21.72
N PRO A 274 -5.15 16.78 20.61
CA PRO A 274 -4.53 16.67 19.28
C PRO A 274 -3.36 17.62 18.99
N LEU A 275 -2.65 18.11 20.00
CA LEU A 275 -1.61 19.16 19.85
C LEU A 275 -0.40 18.76 19.02
N GLY A 276 -0.25 17.48 18.70
CA GLY A 276 0.81 16.96 17.84
C GLY A 276 2.14 16.67 18.54
N LEU A 277 3.01 15.93 17.83
CA LEU A 277 4.31 15.48 18.35
C LEU A 277 5.29 16.64 18.52
N GLY A 278 5.19 17.71 17.71
CA GLY A 278 6.06 18.89 17.85
C GLY A 278 5.94 19.58 19.20
N VAL A 279 4.72 19.67 19.76
CA VAL A 279 4.47 20.20 21.09
C VAL A 279 5.01 19.26 22.18
N ALA A 280 4.86 17.96 21.97
CA ALA A 280 5.39 16.96 22.89
C ALA A 280 6.91 16.99 22.95
N LEU A 281 7.59 17.05 21.82
CA LEU A 281 9.05 17.18 21.71
C LEU A 281 9.54 18.44 22.40
N LYS A 282 8.90 19.61 22.15
CA LYS A 282 9.24 20.83 22.88
C LYS A 282 9.20 20.63 24.39
N GLY A 283 8.20 19.89 24.89
CA GLY A 283 8.06 19.62 26.32
C GLY A 283 9.15 18.73 26.92
N VAL A 284 9.84 17.94 26.08
CA VAL A 284 10.93 17.03 26.49
C VAL A 284 12.31 17.66 26.26
N THR A 285 12.48 18.30 25.10
CA THR A 285 13.78 18.80 24.62
C THR A 285 13.98 20.29 24.87
N ALA A 286 12.97 21.00 25.34
CA ALA A 286 12.89 22.47 25.46
C ALA A 286 13.00 23.23 24.13
N SER A 287 13.11 22.54 22.99
CA SER A 287 13.30 23.13 21.66
C SER A 287 12.10 22.86 20.74
N TRP A 288 11.69 23.88 19.99
CA TRP A 288 10.70 23.72 18.93
C TRP A 288 11.29 23.01 17.68
N PRO A 289 10.50 22.27 16.89
CA PRO A 289 10.99 21.61 15.68
C PRO A 289 11.75 22.52 14.71
N ASN A 290 11.33 23.77 14.55
CA ASN A 290 12.01 24.75 13.70
C ASN A 290 13.41 25.12 14.21
N ALA A 291 13.61 25.17 15.51
CA ALA A 291 14.92 25.39 16.13
C ALA A 291 15.80 24.13 16.08
N MET A 292 15.19 22.96 16.06
CA MET A 292 15.88 21.69 15.91
C MET A 292 16.46 21.49 14.50
N ALA A 293 15.79 21.98 13.45
CA ALA A 293 16.16 21.72 12.07
C ALA A 293 17.62 22.07 11.70
N PRO A 294 18.18 23.23 12.04
CA PRO A 294 19.58 23.54 11.74
C PRO A 294 20.57 22.68 12.52
N VAL A 295 20.24 22.28 13.75
CA VAL A 295 21.09 21.41 14.58
C VAL A 295 21.09 19.99 14.01
N TYR A 296 19.92 19.47 13.64
CA TYR A 296 19.78 18.19 12.98
C TYR A 296 20.53 18.13 11.65
N ARG A 297 20.40 19.19 10.82
CA ARG A 297 21.13 19.27 9.56
C ARG A 297 22.65 19.27 9.76
N LYS A 298 23.14 20.02 10.75
CA LYS A 298 24.58 20.03 11.07
C LYS A 298 25.07 18.64 11.47
N TRP A 299 24.36 17.98 12.38
CA TRP A 299 24.67 16.60 12.78
C TRP A 299 24.71 15.65 11.59
N ALA A 300 23.74 15.74 10.67
CA ALA A 300 23.68 14.89 9.48
C ALA A 300 24.86 15.16 8.53
N LEU A 301 25.27 16.41 8.34
CA LEU A 301 26.46 16.77 7.55
C LEU A 301 27.76 16.29 8.19
N ASP A 302 27.89 16.37 9.51
CA ASP A 302 29.05 15.86 10.22
C ASP A 302 29.18 14.34 10.06
N ASN A 303 28.07 13.58 10.15
CA ASN A 303 28.05 12.14 9.90
C ASN A 303 28.41 11.78 8.45
N TYR A 304 27.88 12.53 7.47
CA TYR A 304 28.29 12.38 6.08
C TYR A 304 29.80 12.59 5.93
N ALA A 305 30.34 13.69 6.47
CA ALA A 305 31.75 14.02 6.37
C ALA A 305 32.66 12.93 6.99
N ILE A 306 32.26 12.34 8.12
CA ILE A 306 32.97 11.22 8.75
C ILE A 306 33.00 10.00 7.84
N ALA A 307 31.85 9.59 7.30
CA ALA A 307 31.72 8.42 6.44
C ALA A 307 32.53 8.55 5.14
N HIS A 308 32.66 9.78 4.63
CA HIS A 308 33.31 10.02 3.33
C HIS A 308 34.81 10.38 3.42
N ARG A 309 35.34 10.73 4.60
CA ARG A 309 36.78 11.09 4.77
C ARG A 309 37.77 9.98 4.41
N ALA A 310 37.36 8.72 4.62
CA ALA A 310 38.21 7.54 4.39
C ALA A 310 37.99 6.89 3.03
N ARG A 311 37.14 7.47 2.17
CA ARG A 311 36.81 6.88 0.87
C ARG A 311 37.70 7.40 -0.26
N ASN A 312 38.27 6.50 -1.02
CA ASN A 312 38.99 6.80 -2.27
C ASN A 312 38.00 6.81 -3.44
N LYS A 313 37.35 7.95 -3.66
CA LYS A 313 36.39 8.06 -4.77
C LYS A 313 37.05 7.89 -6.11
N THR A 314 36.42 7.10 -6.97
CA THR A 314 36.87 6.93 -8.36
C THR A 314 36.48 8.16 -9.16
N GLN A 315 37.45 8.88 -9.71
CA GLN A 315 37.17 9.94 -10.68
C GLN A 315 36.86 9.31 -12.02
N ILE A 316 35.73 9.70 -12.61
CA ILE A 316 35.31 9.26 -13.93
C ILE A 316 34.99 10.50 -14.75
N ASP A 317 35.74 10.65 -15.85
CA ASP A 317 35.48 11.69 -16.82
C ASP A 317 34.57 11.16 -17.95
N ASP A 318 33.79 12.03 -18.57
CA ASP A 318 32.89 11.76 -19.69
C ASP A 318 31.89 10.61 -19.43
N VAL A 319 31.01 10.81 -18.45
CA VAL A 319 29.93 9.86 -18.14
C VAL A 319 28.69 10.18 -18.97
N ASP A 320 28.26 9.19 -19.76
CA ASP A 320 26.98 9.29 -20.47
C ASP A 320 25.85 8.74 -19.59
N TYR A 321 24.90 9.59 -19.24
CA TYR A 321 23.73 9.20 -18.47
C TYR A 321 22.51 8.94 -19.35
N ILE A 322 21.81 7.83 -19.10
CA ILE A 322 20.60 7.53 -19.86
C ILE A 322 19.45 8.44 -19.40
N ASN A 323 19.01 9.35 -20.28
CA ASN A 323 17.89 10.29 -20.02
C ASN A 323 18.12 11.22 -18.82
N PRO A 324 19.22 11.98 -18.74
CA PRO A 324 19.63 12.77 -17.57
C PRO A 324 18.68 13.91 -17.22
N LEU A 325 17.92 14.44 -18.18
CA LEU A 325 17.01 15.57 -18.00
C LEU A 325 15.78 15.24 -17.16
N ASN A 326 15.49 13.97 -16.95
CA ASN A 326 14.37 13.58 -16.12
C ASN A 326 14.78 13.55 -14.64
N LYS A 327 14.14 14.39 -13.82
CA LYS A 327 14.45 14.53 -12.40
C LYS A 327 13.93 13.37 -11.55
N GLU A 328 13.04 12.52 -12.08
CA GLU A 328 12.31 11.51 -11.32
C GLU A 328 12.46 10.14 -11.99
N LEU A 329 13.65 9.59 -11.88
CA LEU A 329 14.01 8.29 -12.45
C LEU A 329 14.38 7.29 -11.39
N ASP A 330 13.96 6.04 -11.61
CA ASP A 330 14.51 4.88 -10.96
C ASP A 330 14.87 3.88 -12.06
N GLN A 331 16.13 3.92 -12.51
CA GLN A 331 16.68 3.03 -13.51
C GLN A 331 17.53 1.96 -12.83
N ARG A 332 17.37 0.72 -13.27
CA ARG A 332 17.95 -0.45 -12.61
C ARG A 332 18.37 -1.51 -13.64
N ARG A 333 19.31 -2.36 -13.24
CA ARG A 333 19.68 -3.58 -13.96
C ARG A 333 20.08 -3.38 -15.41
N PRO A 334 21.13 -2.61 -15.72
CA PRO A 334 21.67 -2.58 -17.07
C PRO A 334 22.26 -3.94 -17.44
N LEU A 335 21.83 -4.51 -18.58
CA LEU A 335 22.36 -5.75 -19.15
C LEU A 335 22.58 -5.56 -20.65
N TRP A 336 23.80 -5.80 -21.10
CA TRP A 336 24.17 -5.63 -22.51
C TRP A 336 23.72 -6.82 -23.35
N ILE A 337 23.23 -6.54 -24.54
CA ILE A 337 22.84 -7.55 -25.56
C ILE A 337 23.65 -7.44 -26.84
N SER A 338 24.50 -6.44 -26.94
CA SER A 338 25.50 -6.22 -28.00
C SER A 338 26.51 -5.19 -27.51
N PRO A 339 27.62 -4.90 -28.26
CA PRO A 339 28.56 -3.86 -27.88
C PRO A 339 27.96 -2.47 -27.64
N THR A 340 26.82 -2.14 -28.28
CA THR A 340 26.22 -0.80 -28.25
C THR A 340 24.80 -0.78 -27.72
N LYS A 341 24.19 -1.95 -27.41
CA LYS A 341 22.79 -2.01 -26.96
C LYS A 341 22.66 -2.66 -25.60
N LEU A 342 21.94 -2.00 -24.73
CA LEU A 342 21.66 -2.53 -23.39
C LEU A 342 20.16 -2.51 -23.08
N LEU A 343 19.75 -3.45 -22.27
CA LEU A 343 18.43 -3.51 -21.64
C LEU A 343 18.52 -2.96 -20.23
N TYR A 344 17.45 -2.34 -19.76
CA TYR A 344 17.36 -1.86 -18.37
C TYR A 344 15.91 -1.72 -17.93
N VAL A 345 15.68 -1.71 -16.63
CA VAL A 345 14.38 -1.44 -16.02
C VAL A 345 14.26 0.04 -15.71
N GLU A 346 13.14 0.68 -16.08
CA GLU A 346 12.84 2.07 -15.73
C GLU A 346 11.47 2.17 -15.06
N ARG A 347 11.41 2.97 -14.00
CA ARG A 347 10.19 3.34 -13.30
C ARG A 347 10.10 4.86 -13.16
N LYS A 348 8.90 5.40 -13.37
CA LYS A 348 8.53 6.80 -13.15
C LYS A 348 7.18 6.89 -12.44
N PRO A 349 6.91 7.92 -11.63
CA PRO A 349 5.63 8.04 -10.92
C PRO A 349 4.39 8.11 -11.83
N HIS A 350 4.55 8.59 -13.06
CA HIS A 350 3.49 8.77 -14.05
C HIS A 350 3.46 7.70 -15.16
N GLN A 351 4.29 6.65 -15.03
CA GLN A 351 4.47 5.63 -16.06
C GLN A 351 4.52 4.24 -15.43
N GLU A 352 4.03 3.23 -16.14
CA GLU A 352 4.23 1.84 -15.76
C GLU A 352 5.73 1.51 -15.75
N ARG A 353 6.11 0.64 -14.82
CA ARG A 353 7.46 0.08 -14.80
C ARG A 353 7.66 -0.78 -16.04
N GLY A 354 8.79 -0.61 -16.73
CA GLY A 354 9.06 -1.32 -17.97
C GLY A 354 10.52 -1.71 -18.13
N ILE A 355 10.77 -2.74 -18.95
CA ILE A 355 12.09 -3.08 -19.48
C ILE A 355 12.25 -2.35 -20.82
N TYR A 356 13.31 -1.58 -20.93
CA TYR A 356 13.64 -0.79 -22.11
C TYR A 356 14.89 -1.29 -22.77
N LEU A 357 14.93 -1.21 -24.08
CA LEU A 357 16.14 -1.33 -24.91
C LEU A 357 16.66 0.08 -25.19
N TYR A 358 17.96 0.30 -24.97
CA TYR A 358 18.68 1.52 -25.27
C TYR A 358 19.86 1.23 -26.20
N ASP A 359 20.01 2.04 -27.22
CA ASP A 359 21.11 2.03 -28.16
C ASP A 359 22.01 3.23 -27.89
N THR A 360 23.27 2.98 -27.52
CA THR A 360 24.23 4.02 -27.13
C THR A 360 24.68 4.91 -28.28
N GLU A 361 24.68 4.38 -29.50
CA GLU A 361 25.10 5.15 -30.69
C GLU A 361 23.99 6.11 -31.13
N THR A 362 22.77 5.62 -31.20
CA THR A 362 21.64 6.43 -31.67
C THR A 362 20.94 7.17 -30.55
N GLN A 363 21.23 6.86 -29.28
CA GLN A 363 20.57 7.33 -28.07
C GLN A 363 19.05 7.07 -28.04
N LEU A 364 18.58 6.17 -28.88
CA LEU A 364 17.17 5.79 -28.94
C LEU A 364 16.83 4.75 -27.89
N ARG A 365 15.64 4.89 -27.34
CA ARG A 365 15.10 3.94 -26.37
C ARG A 365 13.74 3.42 -26.79
N ARG A 366 13.51 2.14 -26.58
CA ARG A 366 12.26 1.46 -26.89
C ARG A 366 11.80 0.62 -25.72
N LEU A 367 10.52 0.76 -25.34
CA LEU A 367 9.87 -0.12 -24.35
C LEU A 367 9.70 -1.52 -24.95
N ILE A 368 10.19 -2.54 -24.26
CA ILE A 368 9.99 -3.94 -24.61
C ILE A 368 8.72 -4.46 -23.96
N THR A 369 8.62 -4.35 -22.63
CA THR A 369 7.49 -4.86 -21.86
C THR A 369 7.24 -4.02 -20.63
N SER A 370 6.01 -4.04 -20.12
CA SER A 370 5.64 -3.48 -18.82
C SER A 370 4.88 -4.49 -17.99
N ASP A 371 5.23 -4.62 -16.71
CA ASP A 371 4.58 -5.53 -15.78
C ASP A 371 4.76 -5.12 -14.32
N PHE A 372 4.12 -5.86 -13.41
CA PHE A 372 4.39 -5.79 -11.99
C PHE A 372 5.53 -6.76 -11.64
N PHE A 373 6.76 -6.34 -11.99
CA PHE A 373 7.95 -7.17 -11.79
C PHE A 373 8.19 -7.50 -10.33
N VAL A 374 8.81 -8.66 -10.09
CA VAL A 374 9.35 -9.02 -8.77
C VAL A 374 10.47 -8.04 -8.41
N GLU A 375 10.52 -7.62 -7.13
CA GLU A 375 11.52 -6.69 -6.62
C GLU A 375 12.95 -7.16 -6.91
N ASP A 376 13.88 -6.23 -6.95
CA ASP A 376 15.23 -6.28 -7.50
C ASP A 376 15.30 -6.46 -9.02
N TYR A 377 14.15 -6.68 -9.66
CA TYR A 377 14.02 -6.64 -11.12
C TYR A 377 15.01 -7.55 -11.87
N LEU A 378 15.35 -8.69 -11.27
CA LEU A 378 16.22 -9.67 -11.90
C LEU A 378 15.53 -10.24 -13.13
N TYR A 379 16.19 -10.09 -14.26
CA TYR A 379 15.81 -10.69 -15.53
C TYR A 379 17.04 -11.26 -16.22
N ALA A 380 16.83 -12.16 -17.15
CA ALA A 380 17.87 -12.77 -17.95
C ALA A 380 17.63 -12.52 -19.43
N VAL A 381 18.69 -12.61 -20.22
CA VAL A 381 18.65 -12.47 -21.68
C VAL A 381 19.10 -13.77 -22.31
N ASP A 382 18.28 -14.29 -23.20
CA ASP A 382 18.66 -15.36 -24.10
C ASP A 382 18.99 -14.75 -25.46
N LEU A 383 20.28 -14.57 -25.73
CA LEU A 383 20.78 -14.00 -27.01
C LEU A 383 20.51 -14.91 -28.21
N LYS A 384 20.38 -16.23 -27.99
CA LYS A 384 20.11 -17.20 -29.03
C LYS A 384 18.67 -17.12 -29.53
N SER A 385 17.72 -17.09 -28.63
CA SER A 385 16.28 -16.94 -28.95
C SER A 385 15.83 -15.48 -29.14
N LYS A 386 16.70 -14.51 -28.83
CA LYS A 386 16.39 -13.08 -28.81
C LYS A 386 15.24 -12.74 -27.86
N GLU A 387 15.22 -13.37 -26.71
CA GLU A 387 14.19 -13.21 -25.69
C GLU A 387 14.76 -12.67 -24.36
N ILE A 388 13.91 -11.91 -23.65
CA ILE A 388 14.10 -11.62 -22.24
C ILE A 388 13.25 -12.58 -21.42
N ILE A 389 13.79 -12.99 -20.27
CA ILE A 389 13.08 -13.81 -19.29
C ILE A 389 13.04 -13.03 -17.98
N TYR A 390 11.86 -12.80 -17.45
CA TYR A 390 11.68 -11.99 -16.25
C TYR A 390 10.61 -12.58 -15.32
N ALA A 391 10.66 -12.19 -14.05
CA ALA A 391 9.68 -12.55 -13.05
C ALA A 391 8.69 -11.43 -12.82
N ALA A 392 7.39 -11.76 -12.86
CA ALA A 392 6.33 -10.82 -12.52
C ALA A 392 5.27 -11.48 -11.64
N TYR A 393 4.63 -10.66 -10.82
CA TYR A 393 3.55 -11.11 -9.95
C TYR A 393 2.24 -11.25 -10.71
N LYS A 394 1.51 -12.29 -10.36
CA LYS A 394 0.17 -12.58 -10.87
C LYS A 394 -0.76 -12.90 -9.70
N ARG A 395 -1.95 -12.35 -9.74
CA ARG A 395 -3.00 -12.66 -8.76
C ARG A 395 -3.62 -14.03 -9.07
N GLY A 396 -3.95 -14.78 -8.03
CA GLY A 396 -4.75 -15.99 -8.16
C GLY A 396 -6.17 -15.67 -8.65
N ALA A 397 -6.77 -16.60 -9.39
CA ALA A 397 -8.13 -16.47 -9.91
C ALA A 397 -9.22 -16.61 -8.83
N THR A 398 -8.84 -16.98 -7.63
CA THR A 398 -9.76 -17.16 -6.50
C THR A 398 -10.15 -15.80 -5.91
N SER A 399 -11.17 -15.77 -5.08
CA SER A 399 -11.60 -14.57 -4.34
C SER A 399 -10.56 -14.09 -3.32
N PHE A 400 -9.43 -14.80 -3.18
CA PHE A 400 -8.33 -14.45 -2.31
C PHE A 400 -7.36 -13.52 -3.01
N ASN A 401 -6.71 -12.67 -2.25
CA ASN A 401 -5.59 -11.89 -2.72
C ASN A 401 -4.29 -12.71 -2.77
N GLU A 402 -4.37 -13.96 -3.20
CA GLU A 402 -3.18 -14.75 -3.51
C GLU A 402 -2.40 -14.06 -4.63
N VAL A 403 -1.14 -13.78 -4.37
CA VAL A 403 -0.24 -13.18 -5.35
C VAL A 403 1.03 -14.01 -5.41
N TYR A 404 1.30 -14.60 -6.57
CA TYR A 404 2.49 -15.41 -6.77
C TYR A 404 3.33 -14.87 -7.90
N SER A 405 4.64 -15.02 -7.80
CA SER A 405 5.58 -14.77 -8.88
C SER A 405 5.52 -15.88 -9.93
N TYR A 406 5.70 -15.49 -11.18
CA TYR A 406 5.78 -16.37 -12.34
C TYR A 406 6.85 -15.86 -13.28
N LEU A 407 7.47 -16.77 -14.06
CA LEU A 407 8.40 -16.40 -15.08
C LEU A 407 7.68 -16.24 -16.44
N TYR A 408 8.08 -15.20 -17.15
CA TYR A 408 7.60 -14.89 -18.49
C TYR A 408 8.78 -14.79 -19.44
N ARG A 409 8.55 -15.13 -20.70
CA ARG A 409 9.48 -14.85 -21.81
C ARG A 409 8.84 -13.92 -22.81
N GLU A 410 9.62 -13.05 -23.42
CA GLU A 410 9.15 -12.10 -24.42
C GLU A 410 10.30 -11.70 -25.33
N SER A 411 10.06 -11.65 -26.66
CA SER A 411 11.09 -11.24 -27.62
C SER A 411 11.39 -9.75 -27.51
N PHE A 412 12.67 -9.40 -27.57
CA PHE A 412 13.08 -8.00 -27.65
C PHE A 412 13.25 -7.49 -29.10
N LEU A 413 12.96 -8.32 -30.11
CA LEU A 413 12.90 -7.89 -31.49
C LEU A 413 11.63 -7.07 -31.76
N GLU A 414 11.70 -6.16 -32.69
CA GLU A 414 10.59 -5.34 -33.09
C GLU A 414 9.51 -6.16 -33.83
N GLY A 415 8.25 -5.93 -33.47
CA GLY A 415 7.10 -6.64 -34.07
C GLY A 415 6.92 -8.11 -33.68
N ALA A 416 7.85 -8.71 -32.94
CA ALA A 416 7.81 -10.14 -32.56
C ALA A 416 7.28 -10.42 -31.17
N SER A 417 6.84 -9.40 -30.43
CA SER A 417 6.53 -9.49 -29.00
C SER A 417 5.23 -10.29 -28.74
N LYS A 418 5.40 -11.50 -28.23
CA LYS A 418 4.32 -12.24 -27.57
C LYS A 418 4.81 -12.67 -26.19
N LYS A 419 4.28 -12.02 -25.18
CA LYS A 419 4.48 -12.41 -23.78
C LYS A 419 3.95 -13.82 -23.56
N ALA A 420 4.83 -14.74 -23.17
CA ALA A 420 4.47 -16.12 -22.87
C ALA A 420 4.85 -16.50 -21.44
N LEU A 421 3.91 -17.12 -20.72
CA LEU A 421 4.15 -17.70 -19.42
C LEU A 421 5.00 -18.98 -19.57
N ILE A 422 6.05 -19.12 -18.77
CA ILE A 422 6.79 -20.37 -18.68
C ILE A 422 6.02 -21.36 -17.82
N PRO A 423 5.64 -22.53 -18.37
CA PRO A 423 4.85 -23.53 -17.62
C PRO A 423 5.54 -23.98 -16.34
N GLY A 424 4.77 -24.25 -15.29
CA GLY A 424 5.29 -24.74 -14.01
C GLY A 424 6.06 -23.73 -13.16
N SER A 425 6.20 -22.47 -13.61
CA SER A 425 7.02 -21.44 -12.96
C SER A 425 6.33 -20.72 -11.78
N LYS A 426 5.26 -21.25 -11.21
CA LYS A 426 4.60 -20.67 -10.02
C LYS A 426 5.59 -20.54 -8.87
N ARG A 427 5.65 -19.36 -8.25
CA ARG A 427 6.52 -18.96 -7.14
C ARG A 427 8.00 -18.84 -7.52
N MET A 428 8.33 -18.72 -8.82
CA MET A 428 9.69 -18.59 -9.30
C MET A 428 10.08 -17.15 -9.58
N PHE A 429 11.38 -16.85 -9.38
CA PHE A 429 12.00 -15.54 -9.58
C PHE A 429 13.49 -15.67 -9.87
N ALA A 430 14.20 -14.56 -10.12
CA ALA A 430 15.63 -14.51 -10.40
C ALA A 430 16.07 -15.50 -11.50
N PRO A 431 15.55 -15.37 -12.74
CA PRO A 431 15.95 -16.24 -13.83
C PRO A 431 17.39 -15.99 -14.24
N SER A 432 18.09 -17.04 -14.72
CA SER A 432 19.41 -16.97 -15.32
C SER A 432 19.51 -18.00 -16.46
N VAL A 433 20.01 -17.60 -17.61
CA VAL A 433 20.08 -18.45 -18.81
C VAL A 433 21.45 -19.07 -18.94
N ASP A 434 21.49 -20.38 -19.09
CA ASP A 434 22.69 -21.14 -19.49
C ASP A 434 22.61 -21.46 -20.97
N SER A 435 23.27 -20.64 -21.77
CA SER A 435 23.30 -20.80 -23.24
C SER A 435 24.12 -22.03 -23.68
N HIS A 436 25.10 -22.50 -22.89
CA HIS A 436 25.89 -23.68 -23.17
C HIS A 436 25.11 -24.98 -22.99
N ARG A 437 24.26 -25.01 -21.97
CA ARG A 437 23.41 -26.17 -21.68
C ARG A 437 22.01 -26.09 -22.28
N ASN A 438 21.66 -24.95 -22.86
CA ASN A 438 20.34 -24.66 -23.34
C ASN A 438 19.29 -24.86 -22.25
N SER A 439 19.59 -24.33 -21.06
CA SER A 439 18.73 -24.45 -19.86
C SER A 439 18.48 -23.10 -19.20
N LEU A 440 17.37 -23.00 -18.46
CA LEU A 440 16.99 -21.84 -17.67
C LEU A 440 17.06 -22.21 -16.18
N TRP A 441 17.77 -21.43 -15.42
CA TRP A 441 17.87 -21.54 -13.98
C TRP A 441 16.98 -20.51 -13.31
N ALA A 442 16.37 -20.87 -12.18
CA ALA A 442 15.55 -19.95 -11.41
C ALA A 442 15.51 -20.33 -9.93
N LEU A 443 15.12 -19.38 -9.09
CA LEU A 443 14.85 -19.58 -7.70
C LEU A 443 13.34 -19.73 -7.47
N LYS A 444 12.94 -20.64 -6.59
CA LYS A 444 11.54 -20.88 -6.21
C LYS A 444 11.34 -20.63 -4.73
N ASN A 445 10.38 -19.80 -4.37
CA ASN A 445 10.01 -19.56 -2.99
C ASN A 445 9.47 -20.82 -2.32
N TYR A 446 9.99 -21.10 -1.13
CA TYR A 446 9.52 -22.14 -0.25
C TYR A 446 9.55 -21.62 1.19
N LEU A 447 8.39 -21.22 1.73
CA LEU A 447 8.27 -20.58 3.04
C LEU A 447 9.19 -19.34 3.13
N ASN A 448 10.06 -19.30 4.16
CA ASN A 448 11.03 -18.22 4.40
C ASN A 448 12.36 -18.39 3.64
N ILE A 449 12.49 -19.39 2.78
CA ILE A 449 13.69 -19.70 2.01
C ILE A 449 13.37 -19.82 0.52
N ALA A 450 14.39 -20.05 -0.30
CA ALA A 450 14.23 -20.37 -1.71
C ALA A 450 15.04 -21.60 -2.08
N GLN A 451 14.65 -22.27 -3.16
CA GLN A 451 15.33 -23.42 -3.73
C GLN A 451 15.74 -23.14 -5.16
N ILE A 452 16.83 -23.77 -5.61
CA ILE A 452 17.36 -23.66 -6.97
C ILE A 452 16.68 -24.70 -7.85
N TYR A 453 16.24 -24.27 -9.02
CA TYR A 453 15.63 -25.11 -10.06
C TYR A 453 16.28 -24.89 -11.41
N GLU A 454 16.40 -25.95 -12.22
CA GLU A 454 16.79 -25.93 -13.62
C GLU A 454 15.60 -26.34 -14.50
N TYR A 455 15.30 -25.54 -15.53
CA TYR A 455 14.32 -25.87 -16.57
C TYR A 455 15.05 -26.37 -17.81
N ARG A 456 14.85 -27.63 -18.14
CA ARG A 456 15.44 -28.30 -19.27
C ARG A 456 14.47 -29.32 -19.86
N ASN A 457 14.40 -29.43 -21.19
CA ASN A 457 13.50 -30.36 -21.89
C ASN A 457 12.03 -30.21 -21.43
N ASN A 458 11.56 -28.97 -21.27
CA ASN A 458 10.22 -28.63 -20.80
C ASN A 458 9.86 -29.06 -19.39
N ASN A 459 10.83 -29.43 -18.56
CA ASN A 459 10.61 -29.84 -17.18
C ASN A 459 11.47 -29.03 -16.20
N TRP A 460 10.92 -28.79 -15.00
CA TRP A 460 11.64 -28.20 -13.89
C TRP A 460 12.23 -29.29 -13.01
N LEU A 461 13.55 -29.24 -12.81
CA LEU A 461 14.30 -30.11 -11.91
C LEU A 461 14.70 -29.30 -10.66
N GLN A 462 14.45 -29.83 -9.48
CA GLN A 462 14.92 -29.23 -8.23
C GLN A 462 16.37 -29.60 -7.97
N CYS A 463 17.25 -28.58 -7.90
CA CYS A 463 18.69 -28.76 -7.72
C CYS A 463 19.15 -28.57 -6.27
N SER A 464 18.29 -28.08 -5.39
CA SER A 464 18.65 -27.87 -3.99
C SER A 464 17.52 -28.23 -3.02
N GLN A 465 17.90 -28.56 -1.76
CA GLN A 465 17.00 -28.81 -0.65
C GLN A 465 17.50 -28.08 0.61
N PHE A 466 17.69 -26.77 0.48
CA PHE A 466 18.15 -25.93 1.59
C PHE A 466 17.13 -25.88 2.73
N LYS A 467 17.62 -25.89 3.96
CA LYS A 467 16.82 -25.67 5.17
C LYS A 467 17.12 -24.30 5.80
N ASN A 468 18.38 -23.89 5.84
CA ASN A 468 18.87 -22.65 6.48
C ASN A 468 19.72 -21.79 5.54
N THR A 469 19.74 -22.09 4.26
CA THR A 469 20.45 -21.33 3.24
C THR A 469 19.43 -20.74 2.28
N ARG A 470 19.63 -19.49 1.89
CA ARG A 470 18.75 -18.76 0.99
C ARG A 470 19.54 -18.28 -0.22
N PRO A 471 19.37 -18.88 -1.41
CA PRO A 471 19.87 -18.31 -2.64
C PRO A 471 19.14 -17.02 -2.99
N ILE A 472 19.89 -16.03 -3.48
CA ILE A 472 19.44 -14.68 -3.82
C ILE A 472 19.52 -14.44 -5.32
N ALA A 473 20.66 -14.80 -5.94
CA ALA A 473 20.90 -14.66 -7.37
C ALA A 473 21.80 -15.77 -7.90
N ILE A 474 21.69 -16.03 -9.19
CA ILE A 474 22.53 -16.96 -9.92
C ILE A 474 23.15 -16.20 -11.08
N ALA A 475 24.46 -16.19 -11.19
CA ALA A 475 25.19 -15.66 -12.31
C ALA A 475 25.91 -16.80 -13.05
N ILE A 476 25.62 -16.96 -14.33
CA ILE A 476 26.22 -18.00 -15.20
C ILE A 476 27.21 -17.33 -16.10
N HIS A 477 28.44 -17.86 -16.19
CA HIS A 477 29.47 -17.26 -17.00
C HIS A 477 29.13 -17.39 -18.50
N PRO A 478 29.12 -16.29 -19.27
CA PRO A 478 28.62 -16.33 -20.64
C PRO A 478 29.54 -17.10 -21.60
N SER A 479 30.85 -17.10 -21.37
CA SER A 479 31.85 -17.76 -22.24
C SER A 479 32.49 -18.99 -21.63
N MET A 480 32.60 -19.09 -20.30
CA MET A 480 33.21 -20.26 -19.66
C MET A 480 32.14 -21.30 -19.32
N LYS A 481 32.19 -22.44 -19.96
CA LYS A 481 31.24 -23.54 -19.80
C LYS A 481 31.25 -24.08 -18.38
N ASN A 482 30.03 -24.36 -17.84
CA ASN A 482 29.83 -24.95 -16.53
C ASN A 482 30.44 -24.14 -15.36
N THR A 483 30.49 -22.80 -15.48
CA THR A 483 30.99 -21.89 -14.45
C THR A 483 29.86 -21.05 -13.92
N TYR A 484 29.56 -21.21 -12.64
CA TYR A 484 28.43 -20.59 -11.96
C TYR A 484 28.89 -19.84 -10.71
N ALA A 485 28.26 -18.70 -10.41
CA ALA A 485 28.37 -18.01 -9.15
C ALA A 485 26.97 -17.92 -8.51
N PHE A 486 26.87 -18.35 -7.28
CA PHE A 486 25.63 -18.31 -6.49
C PHE A 486 25.80 -17.30 -5.37
N LEU A 487 25.06 -16.22 -5.43
CA LEU A 487 24.92 -15.32 -4.28
C LEU A 487 23.91 -15.91 -3.33
N MET A 488 24.36 -16.25 -2.14
CA MET A 488 23.51 -16.89 -1.13
C MET A 488 23.71 -16.27 0.25
N GLN A 489 22.71 -16.48 1.08
CA GLN A 489 22.74 -16.18 2.50
C GLN A 489 22.69 -17.49 3.30
N LYS A 490 23.62 -17.66 4.21
CA LYS A 490 23.68 -18.79 5.13
C LYS A 490 23.87 -18.23 6.54
N ARG A 491 22.91 -18.51 7.45
CA ARG A 491 22.98 -18.12 8.86
C ARG A 491 23.25 -16.60 9.07
N GLY A 492 22.65 -15.73 8.27
CA GLY A 492 22.81 -14.28 8.37
C GLY A 492 24.05 -13.69 7.67
N PHE A 493 24.92 -14.54 7.13
CA PHE A 493 26.07 -14.13 6.34
C PHE A 493 25.75 -14.25 4.85
N GLN A 494 26.12 -13.23 4.08
CA GLN A 494 26.04 -13.24 2.61
C GLN A 494 27.39 -13.48 1.98
N GLY A 495 27.45 -14.39 1.01
CA GLY A 495 28.65 -14.70 0.27
C GLY A 495 28.36 -15.23 -1.12
N VAL A 496 29.42 -15.43 -1.89
CA VAL A 496 29.38 -16.08 -3.20
C VAL A 496 30.01 -17.45 -3.12
N TRP A 497 29.32 -18.42 -3.72
CA TRP A 497 29.82 -19.79 -3.92
C TRP A 497 30.06 -20.00 -5.40
N PHE A 498 31.27 -20.42 -5.76
CA PHE A 498 31.61 -20.80 -7.11
C PHE A 498 31.38 -22.28 -7.31
N VAL A 499 30.87 -22.62 -8.46
CA VAL A 499 30.68 -24.00 -8.85
C VAL A 499 31.13 -24.19 -10.27
N ASN A 500 32.14 -25.03 -10.45
CA ASN A 500 32.77 -25.33 -11.76
C ASN A 500 32.57 -26.80 -12.13
N ASN A 501 32.50 -27.10 -13.41
CA ASN A 501 32.47 -28.45 -13.98
C ASN A 501 31.27 -29.31 -13.51
N ILE A 502 30.12 -28.71 -13.25
CA ILE A 502 28.91 -29.48 -12.93
C ILE A 502 28.33 -30.11 -14.19
N ASN A 503 28.05 -31.42 -14.13
CA ASN A 503 27.39 -32.16 -15.20
C ASN A 503 25.89 -32.33 -14.96
N SER A 504 25.43 -32.27 -13.72
CA SER A 504 24.05 -32.48 -13.36
C SER A 504 23.59 -31.52 -12.25
N CYS A 505 22.30 -31.24 -12.23
CA CYS A 505 21.61 -30.47 -11.20
C CYS A 505 21.82 -31.05 -9.79
N SER A 506 21.96 -32.37 -9.65
CA SER A 506 22.15 -33.07 -8.36
C SER A 506 23.53 -32.80 -7.72
N GLU A 507 24.56 -32.50 -8.52
CA GLU A 507 25.91 -32.21 -8.03
C GLU A 507 26.01 -30.84 -7.33
N ILE A 508 25.06 -29.93 -7.60
CA ILE A 508 25.05 -28.58 -7.01
C ILE A 508 24.98 -28.62 -5.50
N MET A 509 24.17 -29.49 -4.93
CA MET A 509 23.98 -29.55 -3.48
C MET A 509 25.27 -29.87 -2.74
N SER A 510 26.08 -30.78 -3.27
CA SER A 510 27.37 -31.13 -2.67
C SER A 510 28.36 -29.98 -2.72
N SER A 511 28.37 -29.26 -3.84
CA SER A 511 29.25 -28.10 -4.05
C SER A 511 28.85 -26.88 -3.18
N LEU A 512 27.55 -26.66 -2.95
CA LEU A 512 27.03 -25.53 -2.17
C LEU A 512 26.89 -25.81 -0.67
N GLY A 513 27.21 -27.02 -0.23
CA GLY A 513 27.12 -27.43 1.19
C GLY A 513 28.19 -26.82 2.10
N GLY A 514 29.34 -26.41 1.51
CA GLY A 514 30.48 -25.83 2.21
C GLY A 514 30.32 -24.36 2.65
N ALA A 515 31.46 -23.78 3.03
CA ALA A 515 31.56 -22.35 3.29
C ALA A 515 31.50 -21.54 1.98
N ALA A 516 31.24 -20.23 2.04
CA ALA A 516 31.34 -19.35 0.88
C ALA A 516 32.78 -19.23 0.39
N ASP A 517 32.97 -19.14 -0.92
CA ASP A 517 34.30 -18.87 -1.50
C ASP A 517 34.75 -17.42 -1.32
N ILE A 518 33.75 -16.48 -1.33
CA ILE A 518 33.99 -15.06 -1.09
C ILE A 518 32.97 -14.53 -0.08
N GLY A 519 33.47 -13.72 0.81
CA GLY A 519 32.70 -12.87 1.70
C GLY A 519 33.52 -11.67 2.14
N PHE A 520 32.88 -10.70 2.78
CA PHE A 520 33.53 -9.51 3.29
C PHE A 520 33.17 -9.28 4.76
N ASP A 521 34.11 -8.83 5.58
CA ASP A 521 33.81 -8.44 6.94
C ASP A 521 33.04 -7.11 6.96
N ASN A 522 31.99 -7.05 7.75
CA ASN A 522 31.13 -5.86 7.90
C ASN A 522 30.54 -5.28 6.61
N ALA A 523 30.56 -6.03 5.51
CA ALA A 523 29.99 -5.67 4.22
C ALA A 523 29.15 -6.82 3.66
N SER A 524 28.23 -6.49 2.77
CA SER A 524 27.32 -7.47 2.12
C SER A 524 27.38 -7.35 0.62
N ILE A 525 27.45 -8.49 -0.07
CA ILE A 525 27.35 -8.56 -1.52
C ILE A 525 25.87 -8.51 -1.89
N ILE A 526 25.44 -7.46 -2.57
CA ILE A 526 24.02 -7.25 -2.91
C ILE A 526 23.67 -7.56 -4.36
N ASP A 527 24.67 -7.74 -5.20
CA ASP A 527 24.53 -8.11 -6.62
C ASP A 527 25.79 -8.73 -7.16
N ILE A 528 25.66 -9.60 -8.19
CA ILE A 528 26.75 -10.27 -8.88
C ILE A 528 26.52 -10.32 -10.37
N GLN A 529 27.58 -10.09 -11.18
CA GLN A 529 27.55 -10.17 -12.63
C GLN A 529 28.93 -10.60 -13.18
N TRP A 530 28.98 -11.53 -14.13
CA TRP A 530 30.21 -11.90 -14.74
C TRP A 530 30.70 -10.86 -15.76
N HIS A 531 32.01 -10.69 -15.86
CA HIS A 531 32.62 -10.07 -17.03
C HIS A 531 32.41 -10.98 -18.26
N PRO A 532 32.02 -10.45 -19.43
CA PRO A 532 31.65 -11.31 -20.58
C PRO A 532 32.79 -12.17 -21.13
N ILE A 533 34.03 -11.73 -20.98
CA ILE A 533 35.20 -12.37 -21.58
C ILE A 533 36.17 -12.94 -20.51
N LYS A 534 36.39 -12.15 -19.41
CA LYS A 534 37.39 -12.50 -18.41
C LYS A 534 36.78 -13.34 -17.31
N SER A 535 37.59 -14.10 -16.60
CA SER A 535 37.18 -14.85 -15.39
C SER A 535 37.07 -13.96 -14.13
N THR A 536 36.47 -12.78 -14.30
CA THR A 536 36.27 -11.83 -13.22
C THR A 536 34.78 -11.65 -12.92
N LEU A 537 34.45 -11.56 -11.65
CA LEU A 537 33.10 -11.34 -11.15
C LEU A 537 32.97 -9.91 -10.65
N LEU A 538 32.01 -9.15 -11.19
CA LEU A 538 31.60 -7.88 -10.64
C LEU A 538 30.64 -8.12 -9.46
N MET A 539 30.85 -7.41 -8.38
CA MET A 539 30.01 -7.46 -7.19
C MET A 539 29.64 -6.05 -6.79
N SER A 540 28.38 -5.83 -6.44
CA SER A 540 27.97 -4.62 -5.72
C SER A 540 28.06 -4.92 -4.23
N VAL A 541 28.87 -4.16 -3.49
CA VAL A 541 29.17 -4.40 -2.08
C VAL A 541 28.72 -3.21 -1.24
N ASP A 542 27.83 -3.47 -0.29
CA ASP A 542 27.34 -2.50 0.71
C ASP A 542 28.16 -2.63 2.00
N ASP A 543 28.90 -1.59 2.38
CA ASP A 543 29.83 -1.57 3.50
C ASP A 543 29.46 -0.64 4.67
N ARG A 544 28.22 -0.24 4.80
CA ARG A 544 27.68 0.73 5.77
C ARG A 544 27.84 2.21 5.38
N ASP A 545 28.89 2.58 4.65
CA ASP A 545 29.17 3.96 4.30
C ASP A 545 28.91 4.27 2.82
N GLY A 546 28.47 3.28 2.07
CA GLY A 546 28.10 3.40 0.66
C GLY A 546 27.94 2.04 0.00
N VAL A 547 27.75 2.07 -1.31
CA VAL A 547 27.77 0.86 -2.13
C VAL A 547 28.78 1.06 -3.22
N ARG A 548 29.67 0.09 -3.38
CA ARG A 548 30.78 0.10 -4.35
C ARG A 548 30.69 -1.07 -5.29
N VAL A 549 31.26 -0.91 -6.48
CA VAL A 549 31.48 -2.01 -7.39
C VAL A 549 32.89 -2.57 -7.17
N VAL A 550 32.95 -3.85 -6.87
CA VAL A 550 34.17 -4.60 -6.64
C VAL A 550 34.33 -5.64 -7.74
N GLU A 551 35.51 -5.77 -8.28
CA GLU A 551 35.87 -6.79 -9.27
C GLU A 551 36.73 -7.85 -8.59
N TYR A 552 36.31 -9.11 -8.69
CA TYR A 552 37.03 -10.25 -8.13
C TYR A 552 37.60 -11.11 -9.25
N ASP A 553 38.91 -11.34 -9.22
CA ASP A 553 39.60 -12.21 -10.15
C ASP A 553 39.64 -13.65 -9.61
N LEU A 554 39.05 -14.57 -10.35
CA LEU A 554 38.95 -15.98 -9.96
C LEU A 554 40.34 -16.65 -9.94
N TYR A 555 41.30 -16.24 -10.79
CA TYR A 555 42.62 -16.86 -10.85
C TYR A 555 43.52 -16.41 -9.71
N ASN A 556 43.49 -15.10 -9.39
CA ASN A 556 44.38 -14.53 -8.39
C ASN A 556 43.77 -14.60 -6.99
N GLY A 557 42.43 -14.81 -6.90
CA GLY A 557 41.69 -14.81 -5.63
C GLY A 557 41.62 -13.43 -4.95
N GLN A 558 41.79 -12.34 -5.70
CA GLN A 558 41.86 -10.99 -5.19
C GLN A 558 40.63 -10.17 -5.59
N ALA A 559 40.19 -9.30 -4.71
CA ALA A 559 39.10 -8.37 -4.93
C ALA A 559 39.60 -6.92 -4.94
N PHE A 560 39.27 -6.19 -5.99
CA PHE A 560 39.66 -4.79 -6.14
C PHE A 560 38.43 -3.87 -6.25
N VAL A 561 38.48 -2.68 -5.64
CA VAL A 561 37.45 -1.68 -5.85
C VAL A 561 37.55 -1.16 -7.28
N LYS A 562 36.57 -1.51 -8.10
CA LYS A 562 36.47 -1.02 -9.48
C LYS A 562 35.90 0.39 -9.54
N LEU A 563 34.88 0.65 -8.71
CA LEU A 563 34.17 1.92 -8.73
C LEU A 563 33.65 2.28 -7.34
N ASP A 564 34.01 3.46 -6.87
CA ASP A 564 33.51 4.10 -5.64
C ASP A 564 32.95 5.47 -5.99
N ALA A 565 31.61 5.56 -6.24
CA ALA A 565 30.94 6.81 -6.58
C ALA A 565 30.70 7.69 -5.34
N GLU A 566 30.19 8.92 -5.56
CA GLU A 566 29.95 9.89 -4.48
C GLU A 566 29.05 9.32 -3.37
N PHE A 567 27.93 8.70 -3.75
CA PHE A 567 26.99 8.13 -2.78
C PHE A 567 26.96 6.61 -2.89
N ALA A 568 26.57 6.06 -4.06
CA ALA A 568 26.54 4.64 -4.31
C ALA A 568 26.63 4.33 -5.80
N ALA A 569 27.38 3.27 -6.14
CA ALA A 569 27.40 2.65 -7.45
C ALA A 569 27.08 1.16 -7.32
N TYR A 570 26.16 0.64 -8.12
CA TYR A 570 25.75 -0.77 -8.04
C TYR A 570 25.14 -1.29 -9.35
N GLU A 571 24.87 -2.60 -9.40
CA GLU A 571 24.30 -3.29 -10.58
C GLU A 571 25.11 -3.02 -11.85
N ALA A 572 26.44 -3.18 -11.75
CA ALA A 572 27.33 -2.91 -12.87
C ALA A 572 27.40 -4.06 -13.86
N SER A 573 27.58 -3.74 -15.15
CA SER A 573 27.80 -4.73 -16.20
C SER A 573 28.67 -4.19 -17.35
N TYR A 574 29.42 -5.09 -18.01
CA TYR A 574 30.19 -4.76 -19.18
C TYR A 574 29.44 -5.06 -20.47
N SER A 575 29.71 -4.29 -21.53
CA SER A 575 29.32 -4.64 -22.91
C SER A 575 29.94 -5.97 -23.34
N GLU A 576 29.36 -6.62 -24.35
CA GLU A 576 29.80 -7.93 -24.85
C GLU A 576 31.28 -7.98 -25.21
N ASP A 577 31.84 -6.89 -25.74
CA ASP A 577 33.24 -6.73 -26.08
C ASP A 577 34.13 -6.19 -24.92
N GLY A 578 33.52 -5.90 -23.75
CA GLY A 578 34.23 -5.39 -22.59
C GLY A 578 34.66 -3.93 -22.63
N LYS A 579 34.31 -3.18 -23.70
CA LYS A 579 34.76 -1.80 -23.88
C LYS A 579 33.91 -0.78 -23.13
N LEU A 580 32.61 -1.00 -23.08
CA LEU A 580 31.70 -0.15 -22.33
C LEU A 580 31.37 -0.79 -21.00
N PHE A 581 31.22 0.07 -19.99
CA PHE A 581 30.87 -0.30 -18.64
C PHE A 581 29.65 0.53 -18.19
N SER A 582 28.64 -0.12 -17.71
CA SER A 582 27.43 0.52 -17.19
C SER A 582 27.20 0.20 -15.73
N PHE A 583 26.63 1.14 -14.99
CA PHE A 583 26.28 0.96 -13.58
C PHE A 583 25.11 1.88 -13.20
N VAL A 584 24.44 1.58 -12.10
CA VAL A 584 23.47 2.48 -11.50
C VAL A 584 24.20 3.43 -10.56
N ASP A 585 24.05 4.72 -10.82
CA ASP A 585 24.57 5.82 -10.00
C ASP A 585 23.45 6.40 -9.15
N GLU A 586 23.65 6.45 -7.83
CA GLU A 586 22.71 7.10 -6.89
C GLU A 586 22.98 8.59 -6.89
N GLN A 587 22.02 9.35 -7.39
CA GLN A 587 22.05 10.80 -7.38
C GLN A 587 20.89 11.37 -6.56
N ASN A 588 20.86 12.71 -6.43
CA ASN A 588 19.74 13.38 -5.80
C ASN A 588 18.38 12.92 -6.37
N GLN A 589 17.58 12.27 -5.55
CA GLN A 589 16.20 11.84 -5.84
C GLN A 589 16.06 10.94 -7.10
N LYS A 590 17.13 10.31 -7.58
CA LYS A 590 17.07 9.41 -8.72
C LYS A 590 18.16 8.35 -8.71
N ASN A 591 17.84 7.20 -9.23
CA ASN A 591 18.79 6.20 -9.66
C ASN A 591 18.92 6.32 -11.17
N ILE A 592 20.11 6.55 -11.68
CA ILE A 592 20.34 6.75 -13.11
C ILE A 592 21.43 5.80 -13.60
N ILE A 593 21.26 5.27 -14.80
CA ILE A 593 22.30 4.44 -15.40
C ILE A 593 23.32 5.33 -16.08
N ALA A 594 24.57 5.14 -15.65
CA ALA A 594 25.76 5.69 -16.24
C ALA A 594 26.39 4.68 -17.21
N VAL A 595 26.89 5.15 -18.32
CA VAL A 595 27.65 4.39 -19.31
C VAL A 595 28.98 5.11 -19.53
N VAL A 596 30.08 4.36 -19.44
CA VAL A 596 31.44 4.91 -19.59
C VAL A 596 32.29 3.94 -20.40
N ASP A 597 33.35 4.44 -21.05
CA ASP A 597 34.40 3.61 -21.61
C ASP A 597 35.16 2.93 -20.46
N SER A 598 35.25 1.60 -20.47
CA SER A 598 35.87 0.84 -19.39
C SER A 598 37.34 1.18 -19.15
N SER A 599 38.04 1.70 -20.17
CA SER A 599 39.44 2.15 -20.10
C SER A 599 39.62 3.45 -19.31
N ARG A 600 38.57 4.24 -19.21
CA ARG A 600 38.58 5.53 -18.47
C ARG A 600 38.35 5.37 -16.95
N ILE A 601 37.94 4.21 -16.52
CA ILE A 601 37.89 3.91 -15.10
C ILE A 601 39.31 3.58 -14.64
N ALA A 602 39.94 4.49 -13.94
CA ALA A 602 41.28 4.31 -13.41
C ALA A 602 41.35 2.99 -12.61
N ALA A 603 42.38 2.20 -12.87
CA ALA A 603 42.62 0.99 -12.09
C ALA A 603 42.84 1.43 -10.63
N ASN A 604 41.87 1.17 -9.80
CA ASN A 604 42.00 1.43 -8.38
C ASN A 604 42.85 0.31 -7.78
N SER A 605 44.00 0.65 -7.26
CA SER A 605 44.91 -0.33 -6.64
C SER A 605 44.47 -0.75 -5.23
N PHE A 606 43.33 -0.28 -4.78
CA PHE A 606 42.83 -0.62 -3.45
C PHE A 606 42.27 -2.04 -3.48
N GLU A 607 43.03 -2.96 -2.89
CA GLU A 607 42.59 -4.33 -2.67
C GLU A 607 41.59 -4.34 -1.49
N TRP A 608 40.42 -4.93 -1.72
CA TRP A 608 39.45 -5.13 -0.67
C TRP A 608 39.68 -6.48 0.00
N PRO A 609 40.01 -6.51 1.30
CA PRO A 609 40.30 -7.75 1.99
C PRO A 609 39.06 -8.67 1.99
N THR A 610 39.20 -9.84 1.41
CA THR A 610 38.21 -10.90 1.43
C THR A 610 38.41 -11.77 2.67
N MET A 611 37.32 -12.26 3.24
CA MET A 611 37.35 -13.26 4.27
C MET A 611 37.65 -14.65 3.67
N ASN A 612 38.53 -15.40 4.27
CA ASN A 612 38.74 -16.81 3.90
C ASN A 612 37.60 -17.71 4.42
N ALA A 613 37.49 -18.93 3.87
CA ALA A 613 36.43 -19.87 4.21
C ALA A 613 36.31 -20.15 5.71
N ILE A 614 37.45 -20.22 6.45
CA ILE A 614 37.48 -20.47 7.90
C ILE A 614 36.95 -19.26 8.68
N GLU A 615 37.31 -18.05 8.28
CA GLU A 615 36.81 -16.78 8.87
C GLU A 615 35.31 -16.61 8.63
N ILE A 616 34.86 -16.93 7.43
CA ILE A 616 33.43 -16.94 7.07
C ILE A 616 32.68 -17.94 7.94
N GLU A 617 33.21 -19.12 8.18
CA GLU A 617 32.58 -20.13 9.03
C GLU A 617 32.57 -19.71 10.51
N LYS A 618 33.63 -19.09 11.01
CA LYS A 618 33.68 -18.52 12.37
C LYS A 618 32.70 -17.38 12.53
N SER A 619 32.63 -16.45 11.59
CA SER A 619 31.67 -15.36 11.59
C SER A 619 30.23 -15.88 11.56
N SER A 620 29.94 -16.88 10.75
CA SER A 620 28.63 -17.52 10.68
C SER A 620 28.25 -18.30 11.94
N ASN A 621 29.25 -18.85 12.66
CA ASN A 621 29.06 -19.58 13.91
C ASN A 621 28.87 -18.63 15.10
N SER A 622 29.44 -17.44 15.11
CA SER A 622 29.17 -16.44 16.15
C SER A 622 27.70 -15.96 16.13
N VAL A 623 27.05 -16.03 14.99
CA VAL A 623 25.59 -15.83 14.86
C VAL A 623 24.78 -17.00 15.43
N LEU A 624 25.42 -18.17 15.63
CA LEU A 624 24.80 -19.37 16.21
C LEU A 624 24.59 -19.32 17.72
N LEU A 625 25.30 -18.44 18.46
CA LEU A 625 25.03 -18.25 19.88
C LEU A 625 23.59 -17.76 20.14
N GLY A 626 22.95 -17.16 19.14
CA GLY A 626 21.50 -16.95 19.12
C GLY A 626 20.65 -18.21 18.86
N ASN A 627 21.23 -19.27 18.26
CA ASN A 627 20.50 -20.53 17.97
C ASN A 627 20.49 -21.52 19.15
N ASP A 628 21.42 -21.45 20.06
CA ASP A 628 21.35 -22.28 21.28
C ASP A 628 20.23 -21.83 22.23
N LEU A 629 19.84 -20.55 22.15
CA LEU A 629 18.57 -20.07 22.72
C LEU A 629 17.35 -20.70 22.03
N LEU A 630 17.51 -21.24 20.81
CA LEU A 630 16.47 -21.98 20.10
C LEU A 630 16.18 -23.36 20.67
N ASN A 631 17.09 -23.91 21.48
CA ASN A 631 16.98 -25.26 22.06
C ASN A 631 16.45 -25.28 23.50
N SER A 632 16.22 -24.13 24.14
CA SER A 632 15.54 -24.10 25.42
C SER A 632 14.09 -24.59 25.23
N SER A 633 13.72 -25.67 25.88
CA SER A 633 12.39 -26.28 25.88
C SER A 633 11.38 -25.30 26.50
N THR A 634 10.78 -24.47 25.67
CA THR A 634 9.62 -23.70 26.10
C THR A 634 8.39 -24.60 25.99
N ASN A 635 7.70 -24.83 27.11
CA ASN A 635 6.47 -25.64 27.16
C ASN A 635 5.24 -24.91 26.57
N TRP A 636 5.40 -24.20 25.43
CA TRP A 636 4.27 -23.54 24.79
C TRP A 636 3.40 -24.58 24.08
N LYS A 637 2.12 -24.50 24.34
CA LYS A 637 1.15 -25.45 23.80
C LYS A 637 0.64 -25.00 22.44
N ILE A 638 0.62 -25.92 21.49
CA ILE A 638 -0.03 -25.76 20.19
C ILE A 638 -1.44 -26.36 20.30
N ASP A 639 -2.42 -25.56 19.93
CA ASP A 639 -3.81 -25.95 19.87
C ASP A 639 -4.39 -25.64 18.47
N SER A 640 -5.52 -26.25 18.12
CA SER A 640 -6.32 -25.77 17.00
C SER A 640 -6.79 -24.34 17.28
N TYR A 641 -6.73 -23.46 16.27
CA TYR A 641 -7.23 -22.11 16.42
C TYR A 641 -8.72 -22.13 16.71
N THR A 642 -9.07 -21.62 17.86
CA THR A 642 -10.45 -21.33 18.23
C THR A 642 -10.63 -19.84 18.29
N ASP A 643 -11.64 -19.37 17.60
CA ASP A 643 -12.01 -17.99 17.64
C ASP A 643 -12.53 -17.66 19.05
N ASP A 644 -11.87 -16.73 19.71
CA ASP A 644 -12.38 -16.26 21.00
C ASP A 644 -13.60 -15.36 20.80
N ARG A 645 -14.53 -15.38 21.72
CA ARG A 645 -15.76 -14.58 21.64
C ARG A 645 -15.51 -13.08 21.86
N SER A 646 -14.25 -12.67 22.03
CA SER A 646 -13.89 -11.27 22.31
C SER A 646 -14.28 -10.31 21.17
N TRP A 647 -14.42 -10.81 19.94
CA TRP A 647 -14.87 -9.98 18.82
C TRP A 647 -16.35 -9.58 18.86
N TRP A 648 -17.15 -10.15 19.74
CA TRP A 648 -18.52 -9.67 19.99
C TRP A 648 -18.53 -8.32 20.73
N SER A 649 -17.48 -8.00 21.48
CA SER A 649 -17.29 -6.68 22.04
C SER A 649 -16.98 -5.68 20.93
N PRO A 650 -17.67 -4.52 20.87
CA PRO A 650 -17.38 -3.51 19.86
C PRO A 650 -15.94 -3.04 19.95
N ARG A 651 -15.22 -3.09 18.82
CA ARG A 651 -13.86 -2.57 18.70
C ARG A 651 -13.84 -1.09 18.37
N VAL A 652 -14.87 -0.64 17.67
CA VAL A 652 -15.09 0.74 17.26
C VAL A 652 -16.49 1.15 17.67
N ILE A 653 -16.60 2.29 18.31
CA ILE A 653 -17.84 2.94 18.70
C ILE A 653 -17.70 4.41 18.29
N LEU A 654 -18.57 4.90 17.42
CA LEU A 654 -18.52 6.27 16.93
C LEU A 654 -19.90 6.93 17.14
N PRO A 655 -19.94 8.15 17.72
CA PRO A 655 -21.16 8.94 17.66
C PRO A 655 -21.47 9.25 16.18
N GLN A 656 -22.72 9.17 15.82
CA GLN A 656 -23.21 9.45 14.48
C GLN A 656 -24.13 10.65 14.55
N ILE A 657 -23.85 11.63 13.71
CA ILE A 657 -24.73 12.81 13.52
C ILE A 657 -24.97 12.90 12.02
N ILE A 658 -26.20 12.75 11.59
CA ILE A 658 -26.60 12.82 10.19
C ILE A 658 -27.55 14.01 10.07
N ASP A 659 -27.18 14.96 9.24
CA ASP A 659 -28.05 16.06 8.89
C ASP A 659 -29.00 15.59 7.77
N GLN A 660 -30.29 15.56 8.06
CA GLN A 660 -31.33 15.18 7.11
C GLN A 660 -31.93 16.40 6.40
N SER A 661 -31.52 17.60 6.77
CA SER A 661 -31.98 18.82 6.08
C SER A 661 -31.51 18.83 4.64
N SER A 662 -32.36 19.21 3.72
CA SER A 662 -31.93 19.64 2.40
C SER A 662 -31.13 20.92 2.57
N PHE A 663 -29.91 20.94 2.08
CA PHE A 663 -28.94 22.05 2.18
C PHE A 663 -29.60 23.44 2.29
N GLY A 664 -29.44 24.07 3.45
CA GLY A 664 -29.81 25.46 3.67
C GLY A 664 -30.81 25.75 4.78
N SER A 665 -31.37 24.78 5.50
CA SER A 665 -32.14 25.08 6.71
C SER A 665 -31.21 25.10 7.93
N GLU A 666 -31.25 26.22 8.68
CA GLU A 666 -30.54 26.36 9.97
C GLU A 666 -31.25 25.62 11.11
N ASP A 667 -32.21 24.73 10.82
CA ASP A 667 -33.04 24.06 11.81
C ASP A 667 -32.37 22.76 12.27
N PHE A 668 -31.82 22.80 13.48
CA PHE A 668 -31.25 21.63 14.16
C PHE A 668 -32.28 20.51 14.48
N SER A 669 -33.55 20.72 14.21
CA SER A 669 -34.57 19.68 14.36
C SER A 669 -34.44 18.53 13.39
N GLU A 670 -33.68 18.71 12.31
CA GLU A 670 -33.43 17.72 11.27
C GLU A 670 -32.18 16.88 11.54
N LEU A 671 -31.55 17.00 12.71
CA LEU A 671 -30.40 16.19 13.08
C LEU A 671 -30.81 14.79 13.57
N GLU A 672 -30.30 13.80 12.91
CA GLU A 672 -30.31 12.39 13.32
C GLU A 672 -29.07 12.09 14.16
N VAL A 673 -29.26 11.78 15.43
CA VAL A 673 -28.15 11.52 16.38
C VAL A 673 -28.15 10.07 16.79
N GLY A 674 -26.98 9.46 16.80
CA GLY A 674 -26.91 8.05 17.14
C GLY A 674 -25.53 7.52 17.40
N LEU A 675 -25.40 6.20 17.24
CA LEU A 675 -24.22 5.44 17.56
C LEU A 675 -23.96 4.40 16.48
N PHE A 676 -22.73 4.38 15.98
CA PHE A 676 -22.19 3.34 15.11
C PHE A 676 -21.25 2.44 15.89
N MET A 677 -21.41 1.13 15.75
CA MET A 677 -20.53 0.12 16.33
C MET A 677 -20.08 -0.88 15.28
N GLN A 678 -18.83 -1.32 15.36
CA GLN A 678 -18.27 -2.35 14.47
C GLN A 678 -17.30 -3.25 15.20
N SER A 679 -17.28 -4.52 14.80
CA SER A 679 -16.26 -5.47 15.20
C SER A 679 -16.08 -6.59 14.18
N THR A 680 -14.88 -7.21 14.20
CA THR A 680 -14.53 -8.38 13.37
C THR A 680 -13.71 -9.37 14.19
N ASP A 681 -13.74 -10.64 13.80
CA ASP A 681 -12.80 -11.63 14.33
C ASP A 681 -11.35 -11.37 13.89
N ILE A 682 -10.38 -12.01 14.51
CA ILE A 682 -8.95 -11.78 14.22
C ILE A 682 -8.61 -12.11 12.76
N LEU A 683 -9.21 -13.17 12.22
CA LEU A 683 -9.01 -13.56 10.84
C LEU A 683 -9.88 -12.76 9.85
N GLN A 684 -10.73 -11.86 10.34
CA GLN A 684 -11.65 -11.03 9.55
C GLN A 684 -12.52 -11.86 8.57
N GLU A 685 -12.85 -13.07 9.00
CA GLU A 685 -13.76 -13.96 8.27
C GLU A 685 -15.21 -13.69 8.61
N ARG A 686 -15.45 -13.07 9.77
CA ARG A 686 -16.76 -12.69 10.28
C ARG A 686 -16.71 -11.30 10.90
N GLY A 687 -17.81 -10.60 10.81
CA GLY A 687 -17.92 -9.30 11.45
C GLY A 687 -19.35 -8.81 11.51
N TYR A 688 -19.57 -7.81 12.34
CA TYR A 688 -20.85 -7.12 12.42
C TYR A 688 -20.67 -5.60 12.42
N ARG A 689 -21.73 -4.92 12.00
CA ARG A 689 -21.93 -3.48 12.11
C ARG A 689 -23.28 -3.24 12.72
N PHE A 690 -23.34 -2.28 13.59
CA PHE A 690 -24.58 -1.78 14.17
C PHE A 690 -24.61 -0.26 14.04
N LEU A 691 -25.71 0.26 13.54
CA LEU A 691 -26.04 1.68 13.53
C LEU A 691 -27.37 1.83 14.27
N GLY A 692 -27.41 2.69 15.27
CA GLY A 692 -28.64 3.04 15.97
C GLY A 692 -28.74 4.55 16.09
N THR A 693 -29.85 5.14 15.64
CA THR A 693 -30.03 6.59 15.59
C THR A 693 -31.43 6.97 16.13
N LEU A 694 -31.50 8.16 16.68
CA LEU A 694 -32.76 8.81 17.12
C LEU A 694 -33.04 9.96 16.18
N TYR A 695 -34.22 9.95 15.57
CA TYR A 695 -34.68 11.01 14.71
C TYR A 695 -36.22 11.11 14.75
N ARG A 696 -36.76 12.31 14.89
CA ARG A 696 -38.18 12.57 15.00
C ARG A 696 -38.89 11.63 15.99
N ASN A 697 -38.37 11.53 17.21
CA ASN A 697 -38.82 10.65 18.30
C ASN A 697 -38.91 9.15 17.97
N ASN A 698 -38.29 8.71 16.90
CA ASN A 698 -38.23 7.33 16.51
C ASN A 698 -36.78 6.78 16.60
N LEU A 699 -36.68 5.54 17.09
CA LEU A 699 -35.42 4.80 17.06
C LEU A 699 -35.29 4.06 15.75
N TRP A 700 -34.23 4.38 14.99
CA TRP A 700 -33.83 3.72 13.77
C TRP A 700 -32.60 2.86 14.02
N TYR A 701 -32.52 1.70 13.42
CA TYR A 701 -31.38 0.82 13.64
C TYR A 701 -31.11 -0.06 12.41
N GLN A 702 -29.84 -0.40 12.25
CA GLN A 702 -29.39 -1.38 11.27
C GLN A 702 -28.28 -2.22 11.89
N MET A 703 -28.45 -3.54 11.90
CA MET A 703 -27.46 -4.51 12.33
C MET A 703 -27.13 -5.39 11.15
N SER A 704 -25.90 -5.37 10.70
CA SER A 704 -25.38 -6.20 9.60
C SER A 704 -24.38 -7.19 10.13
N TYR A 705 -24.52 -8.44 9.76
CA TYR A 705 -23.55 -9.52 9.98
C TYR A 705 -23.08 -10.05 8.63
N SER A 706 -21.77 -10.21 8.47
CA SER A 706 -21.17 -10.74 7.27
C SER A 706 -20.22 -11.87 7.60
N THR A 707 -20.21 -12.92 6.75
CA THR A 707 -19.23 -13.99 6.86
C THR A 707 -18.74 -14.45 5.48
N LYS A 708 -17.43 -14.65 5.39
CA LYS A 708 -16.74 -15.19 4.23
C LYS A 708 -16.33 -16.66 4.41
N LYS A 709 -16.71 -17.30 5.50
CA LYS A 709 -16.41 -18.74 5.75
C LYS A 709 -17.03 -19.68 4.73
N PHE A 710 -18.04 -19.17 4.02
CA PHE A 710 -18.75 -19.91 2.99
C PHE A 710 -18.49 -19.31 1.62
N ARG A 711 -18.72 -20.14 0.58
CA ARG A 711 -18.79 -19.68 -0.80
C ARG A 711 -20.12 -20.16 -1.41
N PRO A 712 -20.99 -19.23 -1.77
CA PRO A 712 -20.90 -17.77 -1.63
C PRO A 712 -20.80 -17.31 -0.18
N GLY A 713 -20.30 -16.08 0.05
CA GLY A 713 -20.38 -15.41 1.35
C GLY A 713 -21.83 -15.21 1.77
N ILE A 714 -22.04 -14.85 3.05
CA ILE A 714 -23.39 -14.56 3.58
C ILE A 714 -23.33 -13.18 4.22
N ASP A 715 -24.21 -12.29 3.77
CA ASP A 715 -24.49 -10.98 4.35
C ASP A 715 -25.93 -10.98 4.86
N PHE A 716 -26.11 -10.84 6.15
CA PHE A 716 -27.42 -10.74 6.78
C PHE A 716 -27.55 -9.36 7.43
N THR A 717 -28.64 -8.66 7.13
CA THR A 717 -28.92 -7.35 7.71
C THR A 717 -30.33 -7.34 8.30
N PHE A 718 -30.46 -6.93 9.55
CA PHE A 718 -31.71 -6.65 10.22
C PHE A 718 -31.79 -5.15 10.46
N TYR A 719 -32.93 -4.53 10.15
CA TYR A 719 -33.06 -3.08 10.17
C TYR A 719 -34.46 -2.58 10.46
N ARG A 720 -34.50 -1.36 10.96
CA ARG A 720 -35.58 -0.41 10.88
C ARG A 720 -34.98 0.91 10.42
N ARG A 721 -35.28 1.32 9.19
CA ARG A 721 -34.67 2.49 8.55
C ARG A 721 -35.69 3.45 8.00
N PRO A 722 -35.44 4.77 8.06
CA PRO A 722 -36.28 5.76 7.42
C PRO A 722 -35.94 5.86 5.92
N ASN A 723 -36.94 6.18 5.12
CA ASN A 723 -36.75 6.63 3.76
C ASN A 723 -37.63 7.85 3.53
N TYR A 724 -37.01 9.00 3.21
CA TYR A 724 -37.65 10.31 3.14
C TYR A 724 -38.16 10.56 1.74
N PHE A 725 -39.38 11.11 1.59
CA PHE A 725 -39.95 11.51 0.32
C PHE A 725 -41.00 12.58 0.51
N ILE A 726 -41.22 13.36 -0.56
CA ILE A 726 -42.26 14.38 -0.63
C ILE A 726 -43.49 13.71 -1.24
N PHE A 727 -44.59 13.65 -0.52
CA PHE A 727 -45.87 13.18 -1.03
C PHE A 727 -46.66 14.39 -1.55
N SER A 728 -47.00 14.33 -2.85
CA SER A 728 -47.81 15.35 -3.51
C SER A 728 -49.16 14.74 -3.86
N PRO A 729 -50.22 14.98 -3.10
CA PRO A 729 -51.55 14.54 -3.44
C PRO A 729 -52.06 15.25 -4.72
N GLU A 730 -53.05 14.67 -5.40
CA GLU A 730 -53.67 15.32 -6.58
C GLU A 730 -54.31 16.67 -6.22
N GLU A 731 -54.86 16.77 -5.01
CA GLU A 731 -55.40 18.01 -4.42
C GLU A 731 -54.72 18.27 -3.07
N GLY A 732 -54.12 19.44 -2.91
CA GLY A 732 -53.53 19.89 -1.67
C GLY A 732 -52.02 20.16 -1.74
N ALA A 733 -51.44 20.66 -0.63
CA ALA A 733 -50.02 20.99 -0.53
C ALA A 733 -49.18 19.71 -0.40
N SER A 734 -47.98 19.73 -0.96
CA SER A 734 -47.00 18.66 -0.76
C SER A 734 -46.61 18.52 0.70
N VAL A 735 -46.49 17.28 1.18
CA VAL A 735 -46.17 16.95 2.57
C VAL A 735 -44.97 16.03 2.63
N ASP A 736 -44.07 16.30 3.56
CA ASP A 736 -42.93 15.43 3.82
C ASP A 736 -43.39 14.19 4.60
N LEU A 737 -43.16 13.04 4.03
CA LEU A 737 -43.43 11.75 4.65
C LEU A 737 -42.17 10.94 4.84
N ILE A 738 -42.20 10.10 5.86
CA ILE A 738 -41.17 9.10 6.08
C ILE A 738 -41.78 7.70 5.90
N SER A 739 -41.15 6.86 5.09
CA SER A 739 -41.48 5.45 5.12
C SER A 739 -40.61 4.75 6.17
N ASP A 740 -41.24 4.13 7.17
CA ASP A 740 -40.59 3.27 8.17
C ASP A 740 -40.54 1.85 7.63
N GLU A 741 -39.33 1.45 7.19
CA GLU A 741 -39.04 0.12 6.69
C GLU A 741 -38.40 -0.72 7.77
N ARG A 742 -39.10 -1.78 8.23
CA ARG A 742 -38.59 -2.71 9.23
C ARG A 742 -38.55 -4.12 8.70
N GLY A 743 -37.37 -4.77 8.77
CA GLY A 743 -37.24 -6.13 8.27
C GLY A 743 -35.82 -6.67 8.31
N TRP A 744 -35.60 -7.63 7.41
CA TRP A 744 -34.28 -8.21 7.22
C TRP A 744 -33.99 -8.43 5.75
N SER A 745 -32.70 -8.48 5.44
CA SER A 745 -32.21 -8.87 4.11
C SER A 745 -31.12 -9.93 4.22
N LEU A 746 -31.09 -10.82 3.24
CA LEU A 746 -30.07 -11.83 3.06
C LEU A 746 -29.40 -11.64 1.71
N GLY A 747 -28.09 -11.48 1.69
CA GLY A 747 -27.26 -11.39 0.50
C GLY A 747 -26.27 -12.54 0.45
N THR A 748 -25.96 -13.00 -0.78
CA THR A 748 -24.98 -14.05 -1.01
C THR A 748 -23.95 -13.59 -2.04
N PRO A 749 -22.92 -12.81 -1.62
CA PRO A 749 -21.95 -12.24 -2.54
C PRO A 749 -21.04 -13.31 -3.15
N LEU A 750 -20.93 -13.26 -4.48
CA LEU A 750 -19.97 -14.00 -5.30
C LEU A 750 -19.05 -13.02 -5.97
N SER A 751 -17.75 -13.16 -5.80
CA SER A 751 -16.77 -12.28 -6.44
C SER A 751 -15.65 -13.07 -7.11
N TYR A 752 -15.20 -12.54 -8.24
CA TYR A 752 -14.06 -13.04 -9.00
C TYR A 752 -13.14 -11.87 -9.38
N ARG A 753 -11.83 -12.07 -9.25
CA ARG A 753 -10.80 -11.09 -9.63
C ARG A 753 -9.94 -11.67 -10.74
N PHE A 754 -9.69 -10.86 -11.75
CA PHE A 754 -8.80 -11.22 -12.85
C PHE A 754 -7.33 -11.07 -12.42
N PRO A 755 -6.42 -11.85 -13.02
CA PRO A 755 -5.06 -12.03 -12.49
C PRO A 755 -4.11 -10.83 -12.63
N SER A 756 -4.46 -9.79 -13.40
CA SER A 756 -3.58 -8.63 -13.58
C SER A 756 -3.48 -7.78 -12.31
N LEU A 757 -2.26 -7.29 -12.01
CA LEU A 757 -1.97 -6.35 -10.93
C LEU A 757 -1.79 -4.91 -11.42
N THR A 758 -1.53 -4.71 -12.72
CA THR A 758 -1.36 -3.39 -13.33
C THR A 758 -2.67 -2.79 -13.83
N ARG A 759 -3.64 -3.64 -14.18
CA ARG A 759 -4.95 -3.24 -14.66
C ARG A 759 -6.03 -4.04 -13.93
N PHE A 760 -6.65 -3.40 -12.96
CA PHE A 760 -7.63 -4.05 -12.10
C PHE A 760 -8.89 -4.44 -12.87
N SER A 761 -9.25 -5.71 -12.73
CA SER A 761 -10.50 -6.24 -13.25
C SER A 761 -11.11 -7.17 -12.22
N SER A 762 -12.40 -6.98 -11.95
CA SER A 762 -13.15 -7.80 -11.00
C SER A 762 -14.63 -7.79 -11.33
N ILE A 763 -15.32 -8.86 -10.97
CA ILE A 763 -16.78 -8.95 -11.02
C ILE A 763 -17.28 -9.43 -9.66
N SER A 764 -18.34 -8.81 -9.17
CA SER A 764 -19.04 -9.24 -7.96
C SER A 764 -20.55 -9.25 -8.25
N ILE A 765 -21.22 -10.32 -7.89
CA ILE A 765 -22.68 -10.48 -8.04
C ILE A 765 -23.23 -10.90 -6.69
N THR A 766 -24.23 -10.19 -6.21
CA THR A 766 -24.89 -10.44 -4.93
C THR A 766 -26.40 -10.55 -5.13
N PRO A 767 -26.96 -11.74 -5.21
CA PRO A 767 -28.39 -11.95 -5.04
C PRO A 767 -28.83 -11.50 -3.65
N LEU A 768 -29.98 -10.89 -3.55
CA LEU A 768 -30.54 -10.28 -2.35
C LEU A 768 -31.99 -10.71 -2.17
N LEU A 769 -32.35 -11.06 -0.95
CA LEU A 769 -33.73 -11.32 -0.53
C LEU A 769 -34.06 -10.36 0.63
N TYR A 770 -35.23 -9.72 0.55
CA TYR A 770 -35.75 -8.82 1.60
C TYR A 770 -37.10 -9.30 2.06
N VAL A 771 -37.32 -9.30 3.37
CA VAL A 771 -38.62 -9.46 3.98
C VAL A 771 -38.79 -8.30 4.95
N GLU A 772 -39.70 -7.40 4.64
CA GLU A 772 -39.85 -6.16 5.39
C GLU A 772 -41.31 -5.72 5.51
N GLY A 773 -41.62 -5.03 6.58
CA GLY A 773 -42.82 -4.27 6.75
C GLY A 773 -42.58 -2.80 6.46
N LEU A 774 -43.50 -2.15 5.77
CA LEU A 774 -43.46 -0.75 5.42
C LEU A 774 -44.68 -0.05 6.03
N ARG A 775 -44.47 1.07 6.68
CA ARG A 775 -45.55 2.00 7.12
C ARG A 775 -45.10 3.43 6.91
N TYR A 776 -46.07 4.34 7.02
CA TYR A 776 -45.81 5.78 6.84
C TYR A 776 -45.86 6.54 8.15
N ILE A 777 -45.04 7.54 8.26
CA ILE A 777 -44.88 8.45 9.39
C ILE A 777 -44.94 9.89 8.83
N ASP A 778 -45.62 10.78 9.53
CA ASP A 778 -45.64 12.20 9.15
C ASP A 778 -44.37 12.95 9.60
N GLY A 779 -44.28 14.22 9.26
CA GLY A 779 -43.20 15.11 9.69
C GLY A 779 -43.03 15.27 11.20
N SER A 780 -44.07 15.00 12.01
CA SER A 780 -43.98 15.05 13.46
C SER A 780 -43.45 13.76 14.10
N GLY A 781 -43.32 12.69 13.34
CA GLY A 781 -42.95 11.36 13.83
C GLY A 781 -44.11 10.46 14.20
N SER A 782 -45.35 10.89 13.89
CA SER A 782 -46.58 10.12 14.20
C SER A 782 -46.90 9.12 13.12
N PHE A 783 -47.39 7.92 13.53
CA PHE A 783 -47.69 6.85 12.58
C PHE A 783 -49.02 7.11 11.85
N LEU A 784 -48.98 7.07 10.53
CA LEU A 784 -50.14 7.27 9.65
C LEU A 784 -50.78 5.95 9.22
N SER A 785 -50.06 4.82 9.31
CA SER A 785 -50.52 3.51 8.88
C SER A 785 -49.95 2.36 9.72
N ASP A 786 -50.52 1.17 9.60
CA ASP A 786 -49.93 -0.07 10.05
C ASP A 786 -48.87 -0.59 9.07
N TYR A 787 -48.07 -1.57 9.51
CA TYR A 787 -47.11 -2.20 8.65
C TYR A 787 -47.75 -3.06 7.55
N VAL A 788 -47.35 -2.81 6.33
CA VAL A 788 -47.67 -3.62 5.18
C VAL A 788 -46.47 -4.49 4.84
N VAL A 789 -46.58 -5.81 5.03
CA VAL A 789 -45.50 -6.75 4.78
C VAL A 789 -45.28 -6.93 3.28
N GLN A 790 -44.02 -6.88 2.88
CA GLN A 790 -43.59 -7.15 1.50
C GLN A 790 -42.37 -8.04 1.48
N THR A 791 -42.26 -8.84 0.41
CA THR A 791 -41.08 -9.62 0.08
C THR A 791 -40.53 -9.16 -1.26
N LYS A 792 -39.25 -8.84 -1.29
CA LYS A 792 -38.54 -8.37 -2.48
C LYS A 792 -37.34 -9.27 -2.75
N TYR A 793 -37.05 -9.49 -4.02
CA TYR A 793 -35.78 -10.01 -4.45
C TYR A 793 -35.00 -8.93 -5.20
N GLY A 794 -33.68 -9.01 -5.09
CA GLY A 794 -32.79 -8.06 -5.73
C GLY A 794 -31.53 -8.72 -6.27
N LEU A 795 -30.86 -8.00 -7.11
CA LEU A 795 -29.55 -8.35 -7.63
C LEU A 795 -28.67 -7.11 -7.62
N SER A 796 -27.53 -7.18 -6.95
CA SER A 796 -26.49 -6.16 -7.05
C SER A 796 -25.30 -6.74 -7.80
N SER A 797 -24.80 -6.05 -8.80
CA SER A 797 -23.58 -6.44 -9.52
C SER A 797 -22.62 -5.27 -9.64
N PHE A 798 -21.35 -5.58 -9.46
CA PHE A 798 -20.24 -4.65 -9.63
C PHE A 798 -19.25 -5.26 -10.61
N LEU A 799 -18.94 -4.54 -11.66
CA LEU A 799 -17.98 -4.91 -12.69
C LEU A 799 -16.92 -3.83 -12.81
N GLN A 800 -15.68 -4.22 -12.70
CA GLN A 800 -14.51 -3.36 -12.92
C GLN A 800 -13.65 -4.02 -14.00
N LEU A 801 -13.35 -3.29 -15.07
CA LEU A 801 -12.57 -3.82 -16.19
C LEU A 801 -11.41 -2.89 -16.53
N ARG A 802 -10.19 -3.47 -16.51
CA ARG A 802 -8.93 -2.82 -16.92
C ARG A 802 -8.71 -1.43 -16.30
N VAL A 803 -9.21 -1.22 -15.10
CA VAL A 803 -9.03 0.05 -14.40
C VAL A 803 -7.56 0.20 -14.03
N GLN A 804 -6.96 1.26 -14.54
CA GLN A 804 -5.57 1.62 -14.31
C GLN A 804 -5.48 2.99 -13.66
N GLN A 805 -4.75 3.04 -12.57
CA GLN A 805 -4.39 4.27 -11.88
C GLN A 805 -2.94 4.16 -11.44
N LEU A 806 -2.10 5.07 -11.89
CA LEU A 806 -0.72 5.19 -11.45
C LEU A 806 -0.62 6.15 -10.28
N THR A 807 0.54 6.22 -9.68
CA THR A 807 0.78 6.96 -8.43
C THR A 807 0.38 8.43 -8.50
N ARG A 808 0.62 9.10 -9.64
CA ARG A 808 0.25 10.51 -9.85
C ARG A 808 -1.14 10.74 -10.44
N ASP A 809 -1.87 9.70 -10.76
CA ASP A 809 -3.22 9.88 -11.30
C ASP A 809 -4.19 10.22 -10.14
N ILE A 810 -4.78 11.41 -10.17
CA ILE A 810 -5.80 11.82 -9.19
C ILE A 810 -7.06 10.96 -9.34
N GLN A 811 -7.43 10.60 -10.57
CA GLN A 811 -8.47 9.62 -10.89
C GLN A 811 -7.90 8.54 -11.82
N PRO A 812 -8.57 7.38 -11.97
CA PRO A 812 -8.14 6.37 -12.93
C PRO A 812 -7.94 6.95 -14.34
N ARG A 813 -6.83 6.57 -14.98
CA ARG A 813 -6.54 7.05 -16.34
C ARG A 813 -7.26 6.28 -17.44
N SER A 814 -7.64 5.04 -17.17
CA SER A 814 -8.36 4.19 -18.13
C SER A 814 -9.16 3.11 -17.43
N GLY A 815 -10.17 2.58 -18.12
CA GLY A 815 -10.96 1.45 -17.66
C GLY A 815 -12.43 1.74 -17.51
N PHE A 816 -13.19 0.73 -17.08
CA PHE A 816 -14.63 0.79 -16.89
C PHE A 816 -14.99 0.34 -15.48
N ILE A 817 -15.97 1.01 -14.88
CA ILE A 817 -16.61 0.58 -13.64
C ILE A 817 -18.12 0.62 -13.89
N THR A 818 -18.80 -0.49 -13.67
CA THR A 818 -20.24 -0.60 -13.80
C THR A 818 -20.81 -1.12 -12.49
N PHE A 819 -21.79 -0.43 -11.97
CA PHE A 819 -22.61 -0.89 -10.86
C PHE A 819 -24.06 -1.00 -11.32
N ILE A 820 -24.71 -2.14 -11.08
CA ILE A 820 -26.13 -2.34 -11.36
C ILE A 820 -26.77 -2.89 -10.10
N SER A 821 -27.86 -2.27 -9.69
CA SER A 821 -28.71 -2.76 -8.61
C SER A 821 -30.16 -2.84 -9.12
N SER A 822 -30.79 -3.95 -8.90
CA SER A 822 -32.19 -4.15 -9.24
C SER A 822 -32.93 -4.78 -8.07
N GLN A 823 -34.17 -4.41 -7.89
CA GLN A 823 -35.08 -5.03 -6.92
C GLN A 823 -36.51 -5.07 -7.46
N LYS A 824 -37.23 -6.09 -7.08
CA LYS A 824 -38.65 -6.26 -7.43
C LYS A 824 -39.40 -6.84 -6.24
N THR A 825 -40.56 -6.27 -5.94
CA THR A 825 -41.52 -6.84 -4.98
C THR A 825 -42.34 -7.93 -5.70
N PHE A 826 -42.32 -9.13 -5.16
CA PHE A 826 -43.10 -10.26 -5.73
C PHE A 826 -44.31 -10.66 -4.87
N LYS A 827 -44.32 -10.23 -3.61
CA LYS A 827 -45.44 -10.44 -2.70
C LYS A 827 -45.59 -9.26 -1.75
N ALA A 828 -46.73 -8.63 -1.72
CA ALA A 828 -47.03 -7.58 -0.73
C ALA A 828 -48.56 -7.50 -0.49
N SER A 829 -48.89 -7.10 0.71
CA SER A 829 -50.26 -6.72 1.08
C SER A 829 -50.62 -5.33 0.54
N GLN A 830 -51.91 -5.04 0.42
CA GLN A 830 -52.42 -3.69 0.16
C GLN A 830 -52.38 -2.89 1.48
N GLY A 831 -51.96 -1.65 1.41
CA GLY A 831 -51.96 -0.72 2.56
C GLY A 831 -52.80 0.51 2.31
N SER A 832 -53.11 1.21 3.38
CA SER A 832 -53.69 2.57 3.32
C SER A 832 -53.14 3.42 4.48
N PHE A 833 -53.09 4.72 4.27
CA PHE A 833 -52.80 5.69 5.32
C PHE A 833 -53.78 6.86 5.18
N THR A 834 -54.01 7.55 6.30
CA THR A 834 -54.87 8.72 6.35
C THR A 834 -54.02 9.96 6.59
N LEU A 835 -54.17 10.97 5.75
CA LEU A 835 -53.52 12.27 5.86
C LEU A 835 -54.53 13.38 5.65
N ASN A 836 -54.65 14.33 6.57
CA ASN A 836 -55.60 15.43 6.48
C ASN A 836 -57.05 14.97 6.20
N ASN A 837 -57.51 13.93 6.88
CA ASN A 837 -58.81 13.24 6.75
C ASN A 837 -59.05 12.54 5.41
N ASN A 838 -58.09 12.55 4.47
CA ASN A 838 -58.15 11.81 3.24
C ASN A 838 -57.46 10.47 3.36
N ARG A 839 -58.14 9.38 2.91
CA ARG A 839 -57.56 8.04 2.91
C ARG A 839 -56.91 7.72 1.60
N TYR A 840 -55.61 7.43 1.63
CA TYR A 840 -54.80 7.03 0.47
C TYR A 840 -54.52 5.52 0.54
N THR A 841 -54.76 4.81 -0.55
CA THR A 841 -54.44 3.39 -0.66
C THR A 841 -53.27 3.17 -1.59
N TYR A 842 -52.41 2.22 -1.22
CA TYR A 842 -51.24 1.89 -2.02
C TYR A 842 -51.05 0.39 -2.14
N ARG A 843 -50.53 -0.04 -3.32
CA ARG A 843 -50.20 -1.43 -3.61
C ARG A 843 -48.72 -1.52 -3.92
N LEU A 844 -48.01 -2.44 -3.28
CA LEU A 844 -46.56 -2.64 -3.45
C LEU A 844 -46.23 -3.83 -4.36
N ASN A 845 -47.22 -4.63 -4.73
CA ASN A 845 -47.04 -5.77 -5.66
C ASN A 845 -46.46 -5.31 -6.98
N ASP A 846 -45.55 -6.11 -7.54
CA ASP A 846 -44.88 -5.89 -8.83
C ASP A 846 -44.12 -4.56 -8.97
N LYS A 847 -43.93 -3.84 -7.87
CA LYS A 847 -43.05 -2.68 -7.87
C LYS A 847 -41.61 -3.09 -8.13
N TYR A 848 -40.90 -2.30 -8.92
CA TYR A 848 -39.51 -2.54 -9.24
C TYR A 848 -38.71 -1.24 -9.25
N ALA A 849 -37.39 -1.38 -9.02
CA ALA A 849 -36.41 -0.32 -9.27
C ALA A 849 -35.15 -0.94 -9.86
N ILE A 850 -34.56 -0.25 -10.81
CA ILE A 850 -33.30 -0.59 -11.46
C ILE A 850 -32.44 0.66 -11.44
N TYR A 851 -31.26 0.55 -10.85
CA TYR A 851 -30.24 1.59 -10.85
C TYR A 851 -28.99 1.06 -11.57
N ALA A 852 -28.46 1.83 -12.49
CA ALA A 852 -27.21 1.51 -13.17
C ALA A 852 -26.30 2.75 -13.17
N ASP A 853 -25.05 2.57 -12.81
CA ASP A 853 -23.98 3.57 -12.84
C ASP A 853 -22.80 3.01 -13.65
N GLN A 854 -22.52 3.65 -14.78
CA GLN A 854 -21.45 3.30 -15.70
C GLN A 854 -20.42 4.41 -15.74
N LYS A 855 -19.20 4.12 -15.33
CA LYS A 855 -18.05 5.03 -15.40
C LYS A 855 -17.06 4.52 -16.44
N MET A 856 -16.62 5.42 -17.32
CA MET A 856 -15.60 5.14 -18.31
C MET A 856 -14.49 6.18 -18.18
N TYR A 857 -13.27 5.71 -17.98
CA TYR A 857 -12.08 6.55 -17.89
C TYR A 857 -11.30 6.48 -19.18
N LEU A 858 -11.03 7.66 -19.77
CA LEU A 858 -10.33 7.80 -21.05
C LEU A 858 -9.06 8.63 -20.84
N PRO A 859 -7.88 8.10 -21.22
CA PRO A 859 -6.64 8.86 -21.14
C PRO A 859 -6.59 9.91 -22.26
N VAL A 860 -6.45 11.18 -21.90
CA VAL A 860 -6.31 12.29 -22.86
C VAL A 860 -4.83 12.63 -23.05
N TRP A 861 -4.14 12.85 -21.93
CA TRP A 861 -2.72 13.20 -21.98
C TRP A 861 -1.94 12.43 -20.89
N LYS A 862 -1.49 11.24 -21.25
CA LYS A 862 -0.82 10.31 -20.33
C LYS A 862 0.40 10.90 -19.61
N LYS A 863 1.21 11.71 -20.30
CA LYS A 863 2.41 12.36 -19.72
C LYS A 863 2.09 13.41 -18.67
N LYS A 864 0.90 14.00 -18.70
CA LYS A 864 0.42 15.03 -17.77
C LYS A 864 -0.62 14.50 -16.78
N ASN A 865 -0.90 13.20 -16.78
CA ASN A 865 -1.90 12.53 -15.92
C ASN A 865 -3.31 13.10 -16.06
N ILE A 866 -3.67 13.51 -17.28
CA ILE A 866 -5.00 14.06 -17.60
C ILE A 866 -5.84 12.93 -18.18
N SER A 867 -6.99 12.70 -17.57
CA SER A 867 -8.01 11.76 -18.04
C SER A 867 -9.40 12.38 -17.98
N ILE A 868 -10.30 11.88 -18.80
CA ILE A 868 -11.72 12.22 -18.77
C ILE A 868 -12.48 11.04 -18.16
N LEU A 869 -13.32 11.34 -17.19
CA LEU A 869 -14.37 10.46 -16.71
C LEU A 869 -15.65 10.78 -17.49
N ALA A 870 -16.19 9.83 -18.22
CA ALA A 870 -17.57 9.84 -18.72
C ALA A 870 -18.40 8.93 -17.82
N ASN A 871 -19.46 9.46 -17.25
CA ASN A 871 -20.34 8.74 -16.34
C ASN A 871 -21.80 8.80 -16.80
N ALA A 872 -22.43 7.65 -16.93
CA ALA A 872 -23.84 7.52 -17.23
C ALA A 872 -24.55 6.83 -16.07
N VAL A 873 -25.58 7.47 -15.54
CA VAL A 873 -26.41 6.93 -14.46
C VAL A 873 -27.84 6.83 -14.95
N ILE A 874 -28.50 5.72 -14.67
CA ILE A 874 -29.90 5.47 -14.99
C ILE A 874 -30.61 4.98 -13.73
N LEU A 875 -31.77 5.58 -13.45
CA LEU A 875 -32.73 5.08 -12.49
C LEU A 875 -34.07 4.89 -13.20
N LYS A 876 -34.55 3.65 -13.21
CA LYS A 876 -35.89 3.32 -13.68
C LYS A 876 -36.67 2.62 -12.58
N GLN A 877 -37.88 3.10 -12.28
CA GLN A 877 -38.70 2.56 -11.19
C GLN A 877 -40.18 2.62 -11.55
N SER A 878 -40.97 1.84 -10.86
CA SER A 878 -42.41 1.90 -10.97
C SER A 878 -42.93 3.27 -10.57
N LYS A 879 -43.98 3.78 -11.23
CA LYS A 879 -44.69 4.99 -10.80
C LYS A 879 -45.16 4.82 -9.33
N ASN A 880 -45.23 5.90 -8.61
CA ASN A 880 -45.61 5.93 -7.21
C ASN A 880 -44.71 5.11 -6.30
N LEU A 881 -43.46 4.99 -6.62
CA LEU A 881 -42.46 4.46 -5.74
C LEU A 881 -41.70 5.57 -5.06
N LEU A 882 -41.46 5.28 -3.88
CA LEU A 882 -40.86 5.98 -2.76
C LEU A 882 -39.34 5.95 -2.79
N PHE A 883 -38.71 5.73 -3.94
CA PHE A 883 -37.29 5.96 -4.08
C PHE A 883 -37.09 7.45 -4.34
N SER A 884 -36.47 8.10 -3.41
CA SER A 884 -36.01 9.48 -3.58
C SER A 884 -35.14 9.55 -4.84
N THR A 885 -35.53 10.36 -5.80
CA THR A 885 -34.71 10.74 -6.97
C THR A 885 -33.46 11.49 -6.56
N ASN A 886 -33.35 11.86 -5.27
CA ASN A 886 -32.16 12.43 -4.64
C ASN A 886 -30.91 11.54 -4.78
N ASN A 887 -31.05 10.23 -5.06
CA ASN A 887 -29.91 9.35 -5.31
C ASN A 887 -29.20 9.63 -6.64
N ILE A 888 -29.78 10.44 -7.54
CA ILE A 888 -29.12 10.91 -8.77
C ILE A 888 -28.78 12.40 -8.59
N ARG A 889 -28.24 12.77 -7.46
CA ARG A 889 -27.75 14.16 -7.24
C ARG A 889 -26.57 14.43 -8.16
N SER A 890 -26.50 15.62 -8.65
CA SER A 890 -25.35 16.14 -9.41
C SER A 890 -25.14 17.59 -9.00
N THR A 891 -23.88 17.92 -8.80
CA THR A 891 -23.46 19.30 -8.50
C THR A 891 -23.92 20.23 -9.62
N GLY A 892 -24.31 21.44 -9.27
CA GLY A 892 -24.57 22.45 -10.28
C GLY A 892 -26.03 22.66 -10.69
N PHE A 893 -26.97 22.23 -9.84
CA PHE A 893 -28.39 22.51 -10.04
C PHE A 893 -29.00 23.17 -8.79
N TYR A 894 -29.76 24.27 -9.01
CA TYR A 894 -30.40 25.02 -7.95
C TYR A 894 -31.60 24.36 -7.30
N SER A 895 -32.25 23.44 -8.01
CA SER A 895 -33.44 22.76 -7.52
C SER A 895 -33.36 21.26 -7.82
N PRO A 896 -34.12 20.42 -7.10
CA PRO A 896 -34.24 19.01 -7.44
C PRO A 896 -34.64 18.83 -8.90
N VAL A 897 -33.89 18.00 -9.63
CA VAL A 897 -34.13 17.77 -11.05
C VAL A 897 -35.04 16.58 -11.22
N PHE A 898 -36.22 16.81 -11.80
CA PHE A 898 -37.25 15.79 -12.07
C PHE A 898 -37.67 14.96 -10.85
N PRO A 899 -38.09 15.56 -9.74
CA PRO A 899 -38.32 14.86 -8.47
C PRO A 899 -39.36 13.74 -8.51
N ASN A 900 -40.33 13.83 -9.46
CA ASN A 900 -41.42 12.87 -9.60
C ASN A 900 -41.26 11.92 -10.80
N SER A 901 -40.13 11.92 -11.48
CA SER A 901 -39.94 11.07 -12.63
C SER A 901 -39.65 9.62 -12.25
N SER A 902 -40.31 8.71 -12.93
CA SER A 902 -40.08 7.26 -12.76
C SER A 902 -38.90 6.75 -13.58
N TYR A 903 -38.33 7.55 -14.48
CA TYR A 903 -37.24 7.15 -15.33
C TYR A 903 -36.32 8.34 -15.61
N ILE A 904 -35.21 8.39 -14.91
CA ILE A 904 -34.21 9.47 -14.99
C ILE A 904 -32.90 8.93 -15.52
N GLY A 905 -32.28 9.68 -16.41
CA GLY A 905 -30.92 9.50 -16.88
C GLY A 905 -30.04 10.69 -16.50
N ARG A 906 -28.78 10.43 -16.16
CA ARG A 906 -27.74 11.45 -16.06
C ARG A 906 -26.54 11.04 -16.88
N PHE A 907 -26.05 11.95 -17.66
CA PHE A 907 -24.74 11.85 -18.31
C PHE A 907 -23.85 12.97 -17.81
N SER A 908 -22.65 12.63 -17.40
CA SER A 908 -21.67 13.64 -16.98
C SER A 908 -20.30 13.36 -17.55
N THR A 909 -19.54 14.41 -17.79
CA THR A 909 -18.13 14.35 -18.12
C THR A 909 -17.35 15.17 -17.11
N GLU A 910 -16.26 14.61 -16.63
CA GLU A 910 -15.35 15.28 -15.70
C GLU A 910 -13.91 15.11 -16.17
N THR A 911 -13.18 16.22 -16.25
CA THR A 911 -11.78 16.25 -16.62
C THR A 911 -10.99 16.77 -15.45
N ILE A 912 -10.03 15.98 -14.98
CA ILE A 912 -9.10 16.40 -13.93
C ILE A 912 -7.76 16.77 -14.54
N VAL A 913 -7.33 17.99 -14.23
CA VAL A 913 -6.06 18.57 -14.67
C VAL A 913 -5.21 18.83 -13.42
N PRO A 914 -4.19 17.98 -13.14
CA PRO A 914 -3.26 18.25 -12.06
C PRO A 914 -2.48 19.53 -12.33
N ILE A 915 -2.45 20.44 -11.35
CA ILE A 915 -1.71 21.72 -11.41
C ILE A 915 -0.36 21.55 -10.73
N TRP A 916 -0.36 20.99 -9.53
CA TRP A 916 0.84 20.88 -8.71
C TRP A 916 0.78 19.66 -7.79
N TYR A 917 1.85 18.87 -7.80
CA TYR A 917 2.10 17.81 -6.84
C TYR A 917 3.05 18.37 -5.77
N ALA A 918 2.47 18.92 -4.72
CA ALA A 918 3.21 19.63 -3.67
C ALA A 918 4.07 18.70 -2.84
N ASP A 919 3.47 17.62 -2.35
CA ASP A 919 4.08 16.60 -1.49
C ASP A 919 4.88 17.21 -0.32
N GLN A 920 4.34 18.30 0.25
CA GLN A 920 4.92 19.06 1.34
C GLN A 920 4.36 18.64 2.68
N GLY A 921 5.25 18.32 3.62
CA GLY A 921 4.91 17.86 4.95
C GLY A 921 5.08 18.90 6.03
N PHE A 922 4.17 18.91 7.01
CA PHE A 922 4.23 19.74 8.20
C PHE A 922 4.45 18.85 9.43
N PHE A 923 5.39 19.24 10.28
CA PHE A 923 5.78 18.37 11.41
C PHE A 923 4.99 18.65 12.68
N THR A 924 4.74 19.92 13.02
CA THR A 924 4.10 20.30 14.29
C THR A 924 2.67 19.77 14.37
N VAL A 925 1.90 19.97 13.30
CA VAL A 925 0.64 19.26 13.05
C VAL A 925 0.92 18.24 11.95
N PRO A 926 0.68 16.96 12.15
CA PRO A 926 1.03 15.92 11.18
C PRO A 926 0.08 16.00 9.97
N SER A 927 0.34 16.95 9.11
CA SER A 927 -0.43 17.21 7.90
C SER A 927 0.49 17.31 6.70
N SER A 928 -0.03 17.06 5.52
CA SER A 928 0.70 17.25 4.28
C SER A 928 -0.21 17.71 3.15
N LEU A 929 0.31 18.67 2.36
CA LEU A 929 -0.29 19.07 1.12
C LEU A 929 0.16 18.10 0.02
N LYS A 930 -0.76 17.32 -0.53
CA LYS A 930 -0.45 16.30 -1.55
C LYS A 930 -0.43 16.93 -2.95
N ALA A 931 -1.57 17.47 -3.37
CA ALA A 931 -1.73 17.97 -4.73
C ALA A 931 -2.78 19.09 -4.83
N VAL A 932 -2.64 19.91 -5.86
CA VAL A 932 -3.66 20.88 -6.30
C VAL A 932 -4.06 20.50 -7.72
N TYR A 933 -5.37 20.44 -8.00
CA TYR A 933 -5.89 20.10 -9.32
C TYR A 933 -7.15 20.87 -9.65
N LEU A 934 -7.38 21.06 -10.93
CA LEU A 934 -8.60 21.63 -11.49
C LEU A 934 -9.50 20.50 -12.00
N LYS A 935 -10.76 20.50 -11.60
CA LYS A 935 -11.80 19.63 -12.14
C LYS A 935 -12.76 20.49 -12.99
N VAL A 936 -12.92 20.15 -14.26
CA VAL A 936 -13.90 20.75 -15.15
C VAL A 936 -14.99 19.71 -15.41
N PHE A 937 -16.24 20.11 -15.29
CA PHE A 937 -17.34 19.17 -15.41
C PHE A 937 -18.52 19.70 -16.23
N THR A 938 -19.25 18.76 -16.83
CA THR A 938 -20.55 19.01 -17.45
C THR A 938 -21.48 17.90 -17.02
N HIS A 939 -22.66 18.27 -16.53
CA HIS A 939 -23.70 17.36 -16.11
C HIS A 939 -24.97 17.63 -16.93
N ARG A 940 -25.58 16.57 -17.43
CA ARG A 940 -26.84 16.62 -18.16
C ARG A 940 -27.78 15.56 -17.63
N MET A 941 -28.94 16.00 -17.16
CA MET A 941 -30.02 15.12 -16.69
C MET A 941 -31.16 15.08 -17.67
N TYR A 942 -31.81 13.94 -17.74
CA TYR A 942 -32.91 13.63 -18.66
C TYR A 942 -34.08 13.05 -17.90
N ASP A 943 -35.28 13.58 -18.16
CA ASP A 943 -36.53 12.93 -17.81
C ASP A 943 -36.94 11.94 -18.94
N LEU A 944 -36.55 10.68 -18.77
CA LEU A 944 -36.79 9.65 -19.76
C LEU A 944 -38.21 9.07 -19.70
N ALA A 945 -38.98 9.44 -18.66
CA ALA A 945 -40.39 9.03 -18.54
C ALA A 945 -41.33 9.88 -19.42
N ASN A 946 -41.00 11.16 -19.65
CA ASN A 946 -41.84 12.12 -20.30
C ASN A 946 -41.23 12.56 -21.64
N LYS A 947 -41.51 11.81 -22.71
CA LYS A 947 -41.09 12.16 -24.05
C LYS A 947 -42.02 13.26 -24.62
N THR A 948 -41.47 14.38 -25.06
CA THR A 948 -42.17 15.47 -25.78
C THR A 948 -41.92 15.36 -27.30
N ASN A 949 -42.61 16.17 -28.09
CA ASN A 949 -42.39 16.24 -29.55
C ASN A 949 -40.98 16.74 -29.92
N ILE A 950 -40.26 17.40 -28.97
CA ILE A 950 -38.90 17.96 -29.15
C ILE A 950 -37.84 17.02 -28.56
N GLY A 951 -38.25 15.92 -27.94
CA GLY A 951 -37.36 15.00 -27.22
C GLY A 951 -37.69 14.85 -25.74
N TYR A 952 -36.71 14.40 -24.95
CA TYR A 952 -36.88 14.30 -23.51
C TYR A 952 -36.54 15.64 -22.82
N PRO A 953 -37.29 16.03 -21.76
CA PRO A 953 -36.93 17.18 -20.96
C PRO A 953 -35.51 17.01 -20.41
N THR A 954 -34.71 18.06 -20.50
CA THR A 954 -33.30 18.01 -20.07
C THR A 954 -32.92 19.23 -19.23
N ARG A 955 -32.04 19.00 -18.27
CA ARG A 955 -31.31 20.07 -17.56
C ARG A 955 -29.83 19.86 -17.73
N THR A 956 -29.10 20.94 -17.96
CA THR A 956 -27.65 20.91 -18.17
C THR A 956 -26.99 21.93 -17.26
N SER A 957 -25.91 21.51 -16.61
CA SER A 957 -25.00 22.39 -15.89
C SER A 957 -23.56 22.13 -16.30
N PHE A 958 -22.72 23.13 -16.21
CA PHE A 958 -21.28 23.00 -16.38
C PHE A 958 -20.54 23.90 -15.39
N GLY A 959 -19.30 23.55 -15.08
CA GLY A 959 -18.55 24.30 -14.10
C GLY A 959 -17.09 23.85 -13.99
N ALA A 960 -16.41 24.50 -13.07
CA ALA A 960 -15.04 24.19 -12.72
C ALA A 960 -14.85 24.26 -11.21
N GLU A 961 -13.94 23.44 -10.69
CA GLU A 961 -13.66 23.33 -9.26
C GLU A 961 -12.15 23.22 -9.08
N LEU A 962 -11.57 24.12 -8.29
CA LEU A 962 -10.18 24.03 -7.84
C LEU A 962 -10.15 23.23 -6.55
N ASN A 963 -9.42 22.14 -6.57
CA ASN A 963 -9.32 21.20 -5.44
C ASN A 963 -7.93 21.18 -4.84
N ILE A 964 -7.87 21.09 -3.53
CA ILE A 964 -6.68 20.89 -2.73
C ILE A 964 -6.78 19.53 -2.05
N LEU A 965 -5.85 18.64 -2.37
CA LEU A 965 -5.73 17.32 -1.74
C LEU A 965 -4.69 17.39 -0.65
N PHE A 966 -5.08 17.06 0.58
CA PHE A 966 -4.19 17.09 1.73
C PHE A 966 -4.44 15.91 2.68
N ASN A 967 -3.44 15.60 3.49
CA ASN A 967 -3.59 14.60 4.54
C ASN A 967 -3.53 15.27 5.91
N ILE A 968 -4.32 14.73 6.84
CA ILE A 968 -4.12 14.91 8.26
C ILE A 968 -3.80 13.53 8.81
N SER A 969 -2.57 13.33 9.29
CA SER A 969 -2.05 12.01 9.59
C SER A 969 -2.18 11.06 8.37
N ASN A 970 -2.92 9.96 8.52
CA ASN A 970 -3.16 8.98 7.46
C ASN A 970 -4.51 9.16 6.74
N ILE A 971 -5.24 10.23 7.03
CA ILE A 971 -6.55 10.52 6.42
C ILE A 971 -6.34 11.49 5.26
N THR A 972 -6.71 11.08 4.05
CA THR A 972 -6.70 11.97 2.87
C THR A 972 -8.03 12.71 2.77
N LEU A 973 -7.96 14.02 2.67
CA LEU A 973 -9.09 14.93 2.53
C LEU A 973 -8.94 15.75 1.26
N SER A 974 -10.07 16.16 0.67
CA SER A 974 -10.11 17.08 -0.47
C SER A 974 -11.00 18.25 -0.13
N ALA A 975 -10.48 19.47 -0.30
CA ALA A 975 -11.27 20.69 -0.21
C ALA A 975 -11.31 21.33 -1.60
N GLY A 976 -12.51 21.66 -2.05
CA GLY A 976 -12.72 22.27 -3.36
C GLY A 976 -13.48 23.60 -3.26
N PHE A 977 -13.14 24.53 -4.11
CA PHE A 977 -13.91 25.75 -4.36
C PHE A 977 -14.27 25.77 -5.83
N GLY A 978 -15.57 25.80 -6.11
CA GLY A 978 -16.07 25.68 -7.47
C GLY A 978 -17.09 26.72 -7.85
N TRP A 979 -17.29 26.83 -9.14
CA TRP A 979 -18.31 27.62 -9.78
C TRP A 979 -19.07 26.75 -10.77
N TYR A 980 -20.38 26.96 -10.88
CA TYR A 980 -21.20 26.32 -11.90
C TYR A 980 -22.22 27.28 -12.51
N TYR A 981 -22.72 26.88 -13.67
CA TYR A 981 -23.80 27.57 -14.41
C TYR A 981 -24.89 26.56 -14.76
N ASP A 982 -26.13 26.84 -14.32
CA ASP A 982 -27.32 26.08 -14.69
C ASP A 982 -27.92 26.72 -15.94
N VAL A 983 -27.92 25.97 -17.03
CA VAL A 983 -28.33 26.46 -18.35
C VAL A 983 -29.83 26.80 -18.41
N LEU A 984 -30.67 26.05 -17.72
CA LEU A 984 -32.13 26.26 -17.75
C LEU A 984 -32.53 27.46 -16.90
N GLU A 985 -32.00 27.55 -15.69
CA GLU A 985 -32.24 28.65 -14.75
C GLU A 985 -31.51 29.95 -15.15
N LYS A 986 -30.55 29.84 -16.06
CA LYS A 986 -29.66 30.97 -16.48
C LYS A 986 -28.98 31.62 -15.28
N LYS A 987 -28.60 30.83 -14.29
CA LYS A 987 -27.99 31.28 -13.03
C LYS A 987 -26.65 30.63 -12.82
N SER A 988 -25.74 31.36 -12.22
CA SER A 988 -24.46 30.81 -11.74
C SER A 988 -24.31 30.99 -10.25
N ASP A 989 -23.59 30.07 -9.62
CA ASP A 989 -23.30 30.15 -8.20
C ASP A 989 -21.94 29.54 -7.89
N PHE A 990 -21.44 29.86 -6.70
CA PHE A 990 -20.25 29.26 -6.15
C PHE A 990 -20.62 28.20 -5.16
N PHE A 991 -19.80 27.18 -5.05
CA PHE A 991 -19.98 26.12 -4.07
C PHE A 991 -18.63 25.73 -3.45
N ILE A 992 -18.71 25.23 -2.24
CA ILE A 992 -17.58 24.55 -1.61
C ILE A 992 -17.76 23.08 -1.92
N GLY A 993 -16.81 22.52 -2.68
CA GLY A 993 -16.81 21.12 -3.05
C GLY A 993 -16.69 20.25 -1.80
N SER A 994 -17.51 19.22 -1.74
CA SER A 994 -17.54 18.29 -0.61
C SER A 994 -16.27 17.43 -0.55
N PHE A 995 -15.81 17.22 0.63
CA PHE A 995 -14.75 16.36 1.08
C PHE A 995 -14.91 14.88 0.68
#